data_b545b544415200f68ad13db669381027
#
_entry.id   b545b544415200f68ad13db669381027
#
_cell.length_a   1.000
_cell.length_b   1.000
_cell.length_c   1.000
_cell.angle_alpha   90.00
_cell.angle_beta   90.00
_cell.angle_gamma   90.00
#
_symmetry.space_group_name_H-M   'P 1'
#
loop_
_entity.id
_entity.type
_entity.pdbx_description
1 polymer ?
#
loop_
_entity_poly.entity_id
_entity_poly.type
_entity_poly.pdbx_seq_one_letter_code
_entity_poly.pdbx_strand_id
1 'polypeptide(L)'
;MSEVVLSAEVTDIPVGLFDGCTNLQKVTLSDSIENIGNGAFSHCSSLQSINIPDNVKTIGDNVFGNCSSLQSINIPGSVKSIGAEAFDGCVALETATISDGVESLGDMAFYYCEELKEIVLPDSIKNIGEKIFGQCHKLRKVTLSKNISGITEGMFMGCHHLEEVTIPEGITSIGKDSFSEAGNSILLIPNTVTSISKEALNSSWGLSVIRFTGSKEEWDKLGLTSSNIHNATVYYNYDPNHEHSYEPHVIEASTCTEKGLQKMVCSLCGDSYKEEIPAAGHKEVIDEAVAPTCEESGKTEGSHCSVCNEILKEQEDVPPAGHTVVKDEAIEATCEENGKTEGSHCSVCGKILQEQLELFPALGHDWEELEVTPATCTEKGEKKYACTRCQKTKTEEIPATGHTKVIDEAVAPTCETPGKTEGSHCSVCGEVYQEQKEIPATGHSWDEGKITKYPTATEVGERTYTCKSCGSTRTEAIDKDNSVRASGYNGSISWILYKDGKLVFKGDGAILNRSDTLEPWNSYKNYIFEVSVEDGITEIGESAFSGWNNIEKVAISENVTDIGSYAFYDCTSLEDVSLSEGLERILIRVFENCSNLTEIVFPESVTKIGGGVFRGCSKLKKAELPQGISEIGDNTFNRCRNLKSVTLPDNVTYIGNQAFCGCENLTELTLPKNLKKLGENTFWDCKKITSITIPEGVTTLPEYLFNTCESLKTVTIPETVTEIDQRAFQNCSSLTGIELPSGIINIKEGTFFSCAALKEIVIPENVRNIGDNAFSGCYSLEKVTFPSVLKNIGSGAFASCGSLKKLQFQTESAALEAVHFPVVSILKL
;
A
#
# COMPACT_ATOMS: atom_id res chain seq x y z
N MET A 1 12.17 -8.51 -26.81
CA MET A 1 11.86 -9.58 -27.80
C MET A 1 10.56 -9.20 -28.44
N SER A 2 10.50 -9.04 -29.74
CA SER A 2 9.24 -8.75 -30.42
C SER A 2 8.49 -10.04 -30.79
N GLU A 3 9.19 -11.16 -30.94
CA GLU A 3 8.60 -12.44 -31.31
C GLU A 3 9.35 -13.61 -30.65
N VAL A 4 8.60 -14.57 -30.11
CA VAL A 4 9.06 -15.87 -29.60
C VAL A 4 8.40 -16.97 -30.39
N VAL A 5 9.17 -17.94 -30.86
CA VAL A 5 8.68 -19.17 -31.48
C VAL A 5 9.17 -20.34 -30.63
N LEU A 6 8.24 -21.09 -30.03
CA LEU A 6 8.55 -22.32 -29.30
C LEU A 6 8.47 -23.50 -30.25
N SER A 7 9.52 -24.33 -30.22
CA SER A 7 9.67 -25.46 -31.18
C SER A 7 8.78 -26.66 -30.81
N ALA A 8 8.64 -27.58 -31.78
CA ALA A 8 7.74 -28.75 -31.72
C ALA A 8 8.06 -29.81 -30.64
N GLU A 9 9.09 -29.64 -29.83
CA GLU A 9 9.44 -30.58 -28.76
C GLU A 9 9.09 -30.08 -27.36
N VAL A 10 8.60 -28.82 -27.24
CA VAL A 10 8.17 -28.26 -25.97
C VAL A 10 6.74 -28.70 -25.69
N THR A 11 6.50 -29.38 -24.56
CA THR A 11 5.15 -29.82 -24.16
C THR A 11 4.55 -28.91 -23.09
N ASP A 12 5.40 -28.25 -22.30
CA ASP A 12 4.96 -27.43 -21.18
C ASP A 12 5.72 -26.10 -21.18
N ILE A 13 5.00 -25.00 -20.94
CA ILE A 13 5.59 -23.69 -20.70
C ILE A 13 5.76 -23.52 -19.18
N PRO A 14 7.00 -23.38 -18.68
CA PRO A 14 7.25 -23.23 -17.26
C PRO A 14 6.56 -22.01 -16.63
N VAL A 15 6.35 -22.09 -15.32
CA VAL A 15 5.81 -20.99 -14.52
C VAL A 15 6.68 -19.74 -14.68
N GLY A 16 6.06 -18.61 -15.01
CA GLY A 16 6.70 -17.29 -15.09
C GLY A 16 7.80 -17.17 -16.15
N LEU A 17 7.91 -18.08 -17.12
CA LEU A 17 9.04 -18.12 -18.05
C LEU A 17 9.32 -16.78 -18.73
N PHE A 18 8.30 -16.07 -19.16
CA PHE A 18 8.37 -14.76 -19.82
C PHE A 18 7.67 -13.65 -19.02
N ASP A 19 7.42 -13.86 -17.72
CA ASP A 19 6.80 -12.82 -16.89
C ASP A 19 7.58 -11.51 -16.99
N GLY A 20 6.89 -10.38 -17.19
CA GLY A 20 7.50 -9.06 -17.31
C GLY A 20 8.32 -8.83 -18.59
N CYS A 21 8.20 -9.65 -19.61
CA CYS A 21 8.82 -9.41 -20.92
C CYS A 21 8.04 -8.33 -21.68
N THR A 22 8.12 -7.09 -21.25
CA THR A 22 7.28 -5.97 -21.68
C THR A 22 7.38 -5.64 -23.19
N ASN A 23 8.45 -6.02 -23.88
CA ASN A 23 8.63 -5.79 -25.31
C ASN A 23 8.22 -6.98 -26.19
N LEU A 24 7.71 -8.06 -25.61
CA LEU A 24 7.21 -9.23 -26.34
C LEU A 24 5.89 -8.89 -27.02
N GLN A 25 5.87 -8.90 -28.36
CA GLN A 25 4.70 -8.51 -29.16
C GLN A 25 3.92 -9.70 -29.70
N LYS A 26 4.62 -10.81 -30.00
CA LYS A 26 4.04 -11.99 -30.61
C LYS A 26 4.67 -13.25 -30.04
N VAL A 27 3.83 -14.24 -29.78
CA VAL A 27 4.24 -15.59 -29.38
C VAL A 27 3.63 -16.59 -30.35
N THR A 28 4.45 -17.51 -30.87
CA THR A 28 4.00 -18.65 -31.65
C THR A 28 4.26 -19.91 -30.85
N LEU A 29 3.20 -20.56 -30.42
CA LEU A 29 3.24 -21.82 -29.69
C LEU A 29 3.16 -22.99 -30.71
N SER A 30 3.92 -24.04 -30.43
CA SER A 30 3.85 -25.27 -31.24
C SER A 30 2.65 -26.11 -30.81
N ASP A 31 2.13 -26.94 -31.72
CA ASP A 31 1.03 -27.88 -31.45
C ASP A 31 1.38 -28.95 -30.40
N SER A 32 2.64 -29.07 -30.00
CA SER A 32 3.08 -29.99 -28.94
C SER A 32 2.79 -29.48 -27.52
N ILE A 33 2.45 -28.19 -27.34
CA ILE A 33 2.19 -27.62 -26.03
C ILE A 33 0.90 -28.21 -25.45
N GLU A 34 1.03 -28.80 -24.24
CA GLU A 34 -0.08 -29.35 -23.48
C GLU A 34 -0.46 -28.48 -22.29
N ASN A 35 0.50 -27.79 -21.66
CA ASN A 35 0.24 -26.96 -20.47
C ASN A 35 0.95 -25.61 -20.55
N ILE A 36 0.28 -24.55 -20.07
CA ILE A 36 0.85 -23.22 -19.92
C ILE A 36 0.89 -22.91 -18.42
N GLY A 37 2.10 -22.84 -17.86
CA GLY A 37 2.33 -22.66 -16.42
C GLY A 37 1.88 -21.29 -15.91
N ASN A 38 1.65 -21.17 -14.59
CA ASN A 38 1.21 -19.95 -13.94
C ASN A 38 2.11 -18.77 -14.29
N GLY A 39 1.53 -17.63 -14.61
CA GLY A 39 2.26 -16.40 -14.93
C GLY A 39 3.19 -16.45 -16.13
N ALA A 40 3.10 -17.45 -16.99
CA ALA A 40 4.09 -17.71 -18.06
C ALA A 40 4.33 -16.51 -18.97
N PHE A 41 3.34 -15.66 -19.21
CA PHE A 41 3.39 -14.43 -20.00
C PHE A 41 2.85 -13.21 -19.23
N SER A 42 2.74 -13.31 -17.93
CA SER A 42 2.27 -12.21 -17.09
C SER A 42 3.10 -10.93 -17.34
N HIS A 43 2.48 -9.77 -17.29
CA HIS A 43 3.10 -8.47 -17.55
C HIS A 43 3.79 -8.31 -18.92
N CYS A 44 3.49 -9.15 -19.90
CA CYS A 44 3.91 -8.95 -21.29
C CYS A 44 3.09 -7.84 -21.93
N SER A 45 3.28 -6.60 -21.50
CA SER A 45 2.41 -5.47 -21.82
C SER A 45 2.33 -5.09 -23.30
N SER A 46 3.27 -5.52 -24.14
CA SER A 46 3.23 -5.30 -25.59
C SER A 46 2.65 -6.48 -26.38
N LEU A 47 2.26 -7.58 -25.73
CA LEU A 47 1.74 -8.78 -26.43
C LEU A 47 0.37 -8.46 -27.03
N GLN A 48 0.28 -8.48 -28.36
CA GLN A 48 -0.92 -8.12 -29.09
C GLN A 48 -1.82 -9.31 -29.41
N SER A 49 -1.24 -10.46 -29.66
CA SER A 49 -1.95 -11.70 -29.97
C SER A 49 -1.12 -12.93 -29.65
N ILE A 50 -1.81 -13.99 -29.27
CA ILE A 50 -1.24 -15.33 -29.12
C ILE A 50 -2.27 -16.35 -29.58
N ASN A 51 -1.82 -17.39 -30.29
CA ASN A 51 -2.67 -18.52 -30.65
C ASN A 51 -2.45 -19.67 -29.67
N ILE A 52 -3.51 -20.11 -29.00
CA ILE A 52 -3.46 -21.28 -28.10
C ILE A 52 -3.72 -22.54 -28.95
N PRO A 53 -2.76 -23.49 -29.06
CA PRO A 53 -2.91 -24.69 -29.83
C PRO A 53 -4.01 -25.64 -29.29
N ASP A 54 -4.58 -26.45 -30.20
CA ASP A 54 -5.66 -27.39 -29.86
C ASP A 54 -5.24 -28.57 -28.95
N ASN A 55 -3.96 -28.70 -28.64
CA ASN A 55 -3.46 -29.70 -27.69
C ASN A 55 -3.32 -29.18 -26.25
N VAL A 56 -3.48 -27.87 -26.01
CA VAL A 56 -3.38 -27.29 -24.68
C VAL A 56 -4.53 -27.76 -23.79
N LYS A 57 -4.19 -28.33 -22.64
CA LYS A 57 -5.13 -28.90 -21.66
C LYS A 57 -5.42 -27.96 -20.53
N THR A 58 -4.41 -27.15 -20.12
CA THR A 58 -4.51 -26.22 -19.00
C THR A 58 -3.88 -24.88 -19.31
N ILE A 59 -4.57 -23.81 -18.89
CA ILE A 59 -4.04 -22.45 -18.78
C ILE A 59 -3.96 -22.14 -17.28
N GLY A 60 -2.76 -21.92 -16.76
CA GLY A 60 -2.50 -21.70 -15.34
C GLY A 60 -3.02 -20.35 -14.84
N ASP A 61 -2.74 -20.06 -13.56
CA ASP A 61 -3.11 -18.79 -12.94
C ASP A 61 -2.26 -17.65 -13.49
N ASN A 62 -2.86 -16.49 -13.68
CA ASN A 62 -2.22 -15.24 -14.10
C ASN A 62 -1.37 -15.33 -15.38
N VAL A 63 -1.67 -16.29 -16.26
CA VAL A 63 -0.84 -16.60 -17.45
C VAL A 63 -0.64 -15.37 -18.32
N PHE A 64 -1.69 -14.60 -18.60
CA PHE A 64 -1.67 -13.38 -19.40
C PHE A 64 -2.03 -12.14 -18.55
N GLY A 65 -1.90 -12.24 -17.22
CA GLY A 65 -2.17 -11.12 -16.34
C GLY A 65 -1.39 -9.88 -16.77
N ASN A 66 -2.05 -8.72 -16.85
CA ASN A 66 -1.47 -7.44 -17.27
C ASN A 66 -0.84 -7.44 -18.69
N CYS A 67 -1.30 -8.33 -19.60
CA CYS A 67 -1.00 -8.21 -21.03
C CYS A 67 -1.84 -7.08 -21.65
N SER A 68 -1.51 -5.85 -21.33
CA SER A 68 -2.34 -4.65 -21.59
C SER A 68 -2.55 -4.33 -23.07
N SER A 69 -1.80 -4.94 -24.00
CA SER A 69 -1.98 -4.77 -25.45
C SER A 69 -2.68 -5.96 -26.13
N LEU A 70 -3.06 -7.00 -25.39
CA LEU A 70 -3.71 -8.19 -25.94
C LEU A 70 -5.13 -7.83 -26.39
N GLN A 71 -5.39 -7.91 -27.71
CA GLN A 71 -6.66 -7.47 -28.29
C GLN A 71 -7.70 -8.60 -28.43
N SER A 72 -7.24 -9.82 -28.66
CA SER A 72 -8.12 -10.97 -28.83
C SER A 72 -7.49 -12.25 -28.34
N ILE A 73 -8.32 -13.16 -27.85
CA ILE A 73 -7.91 -14.52 -27.48
C ILE A 73 -8.93 -15.55 -27.93
N ASN A 74 -8.44 -16.67 -28.46
CA ASN A 74 -9.24 -17.85 -28.77
C ASN A 74 -8.76 -19.00 -27.88
N ILE A 75 -9.65 -19.54 -27.06
CA ILE A 75 -9.39 -20.67 -26.16
C ILE A 75 -10.05 -21.92 -26.71
N PRO A 76 -9.24 -22.90 -27.14
CA PRO A 76 -9.77 -24.12 -27.75
C PRO A 76 -10.43 -25.04 -26.71
N GLY A 77 -11.35 -25.89 -27.16
CA GLY A 77 -12.09 -26.83 -26.31
C GLY A 77 -11.27 -27.96 -25.70
N SER A 78 -10.02 -28.11 -26.08
CA SER A 78 -9.05 -28.98 -25.41
C SER A 78 -8.70 -28.52 -24.02
N VAL A 79 -8.69 -27.18 -23.79
CA VAL A 79 -8.45 -26.55 -22.48
C VAL A 79 -9.58 -26.94 -21.53
N LYS A 80 -9.25 -27.61 -20.42
CA LYS A 80 -10.22 -28.03 -19.40
C LYS A 80 -10.45 -26.97 -18.33
N SER A 81 -9.40 -26.24 -17.99
CA SER A 81 -9.45 -25.21 -16.97
C SER A 81 -8.66 -23.96 -17.37
N ILE A 82 -9.22 -22.83 -17.05
CA ILE A 82 -8.56 -21.52 -17.10
C ILE A 82 -8.34 -21.10 -15.65
N GLY A 83 -7.09 -20.80 -15.28
CA GLY A 83 -6.69 -20.46 -13.93
C GLY A 83 -7.22 -19.11 -13.44
N ALA A 84 -6.99 -18.83 -12.15
CA ALA A 84 -7.31 -17.54 -11.56
C ALA A 84 -6.49 -16.41 -12.20
N GLU A 85 -7.10 -15.23 -12.36
CA GLU A 85 -6.45 -14.05 -12.93
C GLU A 85 -5.82 -14.25 -14.32
N ALA A 86 -6.19 -15.31 -15.03
CA ALA A 86 -5.51 -15.71 -16.27
C ALA A 86 -5.41 -14.60 -17.32
N PHE A 87 -6.38 -13.69 -17.38
CA PHE A 87 -6.42 -12.50 -18.24
C PHE A 87 -6.68 -11.21 -17.45
N ASP A 88 -6.37 -11.21 -16.14
CA ASP A 88 -6.53 -10.00 -15.33
C ASP A 88 -5.72 -8.83 -15.90
N GLY A 89 -6.31 -7.63 -15.97
CA GLY A 89 -5.63 -6.44 -16.48
C GLY A 89 -5.31 -6.44 -17.98
N CYS A 90 -5.93 -7.34 -18.77
CA CYS A 90 -5.88 -7.29 -20.23
C CYS A 90 -6.78 -6.16 -20.74
N VAL A 91 -6.40 -4.91 -20.45
CA VAL A 91 -7.26 -3.73 -20.68
C VAL A 91 -7.65 -3.50 -22.13
N ALA A 92 -6.84 -3.96 -23.10
CA ALA A 92 -7.12 -3.84 -24.54
C ALA A 92 -7.92 -5.03 -25.11
N LEU A 93 -8.29 -6.02 -24.31
CA LEU A 93 -8.95 -7.23 -24.79
C LEU A 93 -10.39 -6.93 -25.23
N GLU A 94 -10.61 -6.87 -26.55
CA GLU A 94 -11.93 -6.60 -27.12
C GLU A 94 -12.79 -7.85 -27.29
N THR A 95 -12.16 -8.99 -27.58
CA THR A 95 -12.85 -10.25 -27.87
C THR A 95 -12.16 -11.44 -27.23
N ALA A 96 -12.93 -12.28 -26.54
CA ALA A 96 -12.49 -13.54 -26.00
C ALA A 96 -13.47 -14.66 -26.44
N THR A 97 -12.96 -15.66 -27.15
CA THR A 97 -13.76 -16.81 -27.57
C THR A 97 -13.38 -18.02 -26.73
N ILE A 98 -14.36 -18.60 -26.05
CA ILE A 98 -14.19 -19.83 -25.25
C ILE A 98 -14.97 -20.94 -25.95
N SER A 99 -14.22 -21.94 -26.44
CA SER A 99 -14.83 -23.06 -27.15
C SER A 99 -15.50 -24.06 -26.20
N ASP A 100 -16.47 -24.79 -26.72
CA ASP A 100 -17.10 -25.91 -26.00
C ASP A 100 -16.05 -26.97 -25.62
N GLY A 101 -16.09 -27.43 -24.36
CA GLY A 101 -15.08 -28.35 -23.79
C GLY A 101 -14.31 -27.77 -22.61
N VAL A 102 -14.32 -26.43 -22.44
CA VAL A 102 -13.79 -25.78 -21.22
C VAL A 102 -14.76 -26.01 -20.06
N GLU A 103 -14.29 -26.51 -18.91
CA GLU A 103 -15.12 -26.93 -17.78
C GLU A 103 -15.08 -25.99 -16.57
N SER A 104 -14.02 -25.20 -16.45
CA SER A 104 -13.86 -24.27 -15.31
C SER A 104 -13.13 -22.98 -15.63
N LEU A 105 -13.57 -21.90 -14.98
CA LEU A 105 -12.91 -20.59 -14.94
C LEU A 105 -12.54 -20.26 -13.49
N GLY A 106 -11.30 -19.86 -13.26
CA GLY A 106 -10.81 -19.42 -11.95
C GLY A 106 -11.28 -18.02 -11.56
N ASP A 107 -11.00 -17.63 -10.33
CA ASP A 107 -11.33 -16.29 -9.80
C ASP A 107 -10.67 -15.20 -10.65
N MET A 108 -11.38 -14.10 -10.86
CA MET A 108 -10.86 -12.92 -11.60
C MET A 108 -10.30 -13.23 -13.00
N ALA A 109 -10.70 -14.34 -13.64
CA ALA A 109 -10.09 -14.79 -14.88
C ALA A 109 -10.09 -13.74 -16.01
N PHE A 110 -11.07 -12.83 -16.06
CA PHE A 110 -11.17 -11.69 -16.99
C PHE A 110 -11.37 -10.36 -16.25
N TYR A 111 -10.82 -10.23 -15.05
CA TYR A 111 -10.93 -9.01 -14.25
C TYR A 111 -10.18 -7.84 -14.92
N TYR A 112 -10.69 -6.62 -14.86
CA TYR A 112 -10.11 -5.44 -15.56
C TYR A 112 -9.90 -5.58 -17.07
N CYS A 113 -10.68 -6.42 -17.78
CA CYS A 113 -10.72 -6.43 -19.25
C CYS A 113 -11.61 -5.28 -19.75
N GLU A 114 -11.10 -4.05 -19.66
CA GLU A 114 -11.90 -2.81 -19.84
C GLU A 114 -12.56 -2.70 -21.20
N GLU A 115 -11.91 -3.17 -22.28
CA GLU A 115 -12.40 -3.09 -23.67
C GLU A 115 -13.27 -4.27 -24.09
N LEU A 116 -13.45 -5.30 -23.24
CA LEU A 116 -14.25 -6.49 -23.57
C LEU A 116 -15.72 -6.09 -23.74
N LYS A 117 -16.28 -6.38 -24.90
CA LYS A 117 -17.64 -5.94 -25.30
C LYS A 117 -18.70 -7.01 -25.06
N GLU A 118 -18.37 -8.24 -25.40
CA GLU A 118 -19.26 -9.38 -25.23
C GLU A 118 -18.46 -10.67 -24.99
N ILE A 119 -19.09 -11.61 -24.29
CA ILE A 119 -18.53 -12.94 -24.05
C ILE A 119 -19.65 -13.99 -23.96
N VAL A 120 -19.35 -15.16 -24.47
CA VAL A 120 -20.23 -16.34 -24.41
C VAL A 120 -19.52 -17.44 -23.64
N LEU A 121 -20.13 -17.86 -22.53
CA LEU A 121 -19.69 -19.02 -21.76
C LEU A 121 -20.39 -20.27 -22.28
N PRO A 122 -19.66 -21.26 -22.83
CA PRO A 122 -20.28 -22.48 -23.35
C PRO A 122 -20.89 -23.33 -22.23
N ASP A 123 -21.87 -24.17 -22.59
CA ASP A 123 -22.57 -25.01 -21.61
C ASP A 123 -21.67 -26.11 -20.99
N SER A 124 -20.45 -26.31 -21.48
CA SER A 124 -19.44 -27.17 -20.84
C SER A 124 -18.93 -26.61 -19.51
N ILE A 125 -19.01 -25.28 -19.27
CA ILE A 125 -18.55 -24.67 -18.05
C ILE A 125 -19.54 -24.98 -16.91
N LYS A 126 -19.02 -25.58 -15.84
CA LYS A 126 -19.74 -25.99 -14.63
C LYS A 126 -19.25 -25.24 -13.37
N ASN A 127 -17.95 -24.94 -13.32
CA ASN A 127 -17.31 -24.28 -12.21
C ASN A 127 -16.88 -22.88 -12.63
N ILE A 128 -17.23 -21.89 -11.84
CA ILE A 128 -16.97 -20.50 -12.14
C ILE A 128 -16.55 -19.79 -10.85
N GLY A 129 -15.42 -19.10 -10.90
CA GLY A 129 -14.84 -18.39 -9.78
C GLY A 129 -15.52 -17.04 -9.48
N GLU A 130 -14.96 -16.29 -8.54
CA GLU A 130 -15.45 -14.98 -8.13
C GLU A 130 -14.88 -13.85 -9.02
N LYS A 131 -15.60 -12.75 -9.14
CA LYS A 131 -15.20 -11.49 -9.81
C LYS A 131 -14.71 -11.65 -11.26
N ILE A 132 -15.18 -12.67 -11.96
CA ILE A 132 -14.63 -13.06 -13.26
C ILE A 132 -14.62 -11.94 -14.28
N PHE A 133 -15.69 -11.14 -14.36
CA PHE A 133 -15.82 -9.99 -15.26
C PHE A 133 -15.82 -8.66 -14.49
N GLY A 134 -15.36 -8.65 -13.24
CA GLY A 134 -15.28 -7.41 -12.48
C GLY A 134 -14.47 -6.35 -13.21
N GLN A 135 -14.92 -5.08 -13.19
CA GLN A 135 -14.28 -3.92 -13.84
C GLN A 135 -14.16 -4.04 -15.37
N CYS A 136 -14.95 -4.88 -16.02
CA CYS A 136 -15.09 -4.91 -17.48
C CYS A 136 -15.99 -3.76 -17.93
N HIS A 137 -15.45 -2.55 -17.97
CA HIS A 137 -16.24 -1.32 -18.10
C HIS A 137 -17.09 -1.27 -19.37
N LYS A 138 -16.61 -1.83 -20.52
CA LYS A 138 -17.32 -1.82 -21.80
C LYS A 138 -18.14 -3.07 -22.07
N LEU A 139 -18.19 -4.00 -21.14
CA LEU A 139 -18.96 -5.23 -21.30
C LEU A 139 -20.47 -4.91 -21.36
N ARG A 140 -21.09 -5.26 -22.49
CA ARG A 140 -22.52 -5.00 -22.75
C ARG A 140 -23.36 -6.26 -22.68
N LYS A 141 -22.82 -7.38 -23.16
CA LYS A 141 -23.58 -8.62 -23.28
C LYS A 141 -22.78 -9.82 -22.79
N VAL A 142 -23.41 -10.60 -21.94
CA VAL A 142 -22.87 -11.88 -21.46
C VAL A 142 -23.90 -12.97 -21.65
N THR A 143 -23.49 -14.07 -22.28
CA THR A 143 -24.27 -15.31 -22.31
C THR A 143 -23.66 -16.27 -21.31
N LEU A 144 -24.39 -16.61 -20.29
CA LEU A 144 -23.95 -17.52 -19.22
C LEU A 144 -24.19 -18.98 -19.61
N SER A 145 -23.32 -19.88 -19.13
CA SER A 145 -23.53 -21.33 -19.21
C SER A 145 -24.77 -21.73 -18.40
N LYS A 146 -25.59 -22.64 -18.94
CA LYS A 146 -26.77 -23.20 -18.26
C LYS A 146 -26.40 -24.18 -17.14
N ASN A 147 -25.14 -24.61 -17.08
CA ASN A 147 -24.68 -25.62 -16.13
C ASN A 147 -23.94 -25.06 -14.91
N ILE A 148 -23.83 -23.74 -14.77
CA ILE A 148 -23.35 -23.12 -13.53
C ILE A 148 -24.49 -23.07 -12.49
N SER A 149 -24.16 -23.21 -11.23
CA SER A 149 -25.16 -23.28 -10.15
C SER A 149 -25.54 -21.92 -9.55
N GLY A 150 -24.75 -20.88 -9.82
CA GLY A 150 -24.97 -19.55 -9.24
C GLY A 150 -24.19 -18.45 -9.94
N ILE A 151 -24.60 -17.20 -9.71
CA ILE A 151 -23.83 -16.01 -10.00
C ILE A 151 -22.92 -15.79 -8.79
N THR A 152 -21.62 -15.82 -9.00
CA THR A 152 -20.61 -15.74 -7.93
C THR A 152 -20.41 -14.32 -7.43
N GLU A 153 -19.67 -14.16 -6.31
CA GLU A 153 -19.36 -12.84 -5.74
C GLU A 153 -18.67 -11.95 -6.79
N GLY A 154 -19.15 -10.70 -6.90
CA GLY A 154 -18.56 -9.66 -7.73
C GLY A 154 -18.50 -9.94 -9.23
N MET A 155 -19.22 -10.94 -9.74
CA MET A 155 -19.09 -11.41 -11.13
C MET A 155 -19.13 -10.29 -12.18
N PHE A 156 -20.01 -9.29 -12.00
CA PHE A 156 -20.19 -8.14 -12.91
C PHE A 156 -19.93 -6.81 -12.22
N MET A 157 -19.20 -6.82 -11.12
CA MET A 157 -18.89 -5.60 -10.36
C MET A 157 -18.14 -4.58 -11.26
N GLY A 158 -18.66 -3.34 -11.34
CA GLY A 158 -18.05 -2.28 -12.16
C GLY A 158 -18.26 -2.42 -13.67
N CYS A 159 -19.15 -3.29 -14.13
CA CYS A 159 -19.53 -3.40 -15.56
C CYS A 159 -20.50 -2.27 -15.94
N HIS A 160 -20.01 -1.04 -16.06
CA HIS A 160 -20.84 0.16 -16.21
C HIS A 160 -21.70 0.22 -17.48
N HIS A 161 -21.32 -0.52 -18.52
CA HIS A 161 -22.07 -0.56 -19.79
C HIS A 161 -22.90 -1.85 -19.99
N LEU A 162 -23.00 -2.69 -18.97
CA LEU A 162 -23.80 -3.89 -19.02
C LEU A 162 -25.28 -3.49 -19.27
N GLU A 163 -25.87 -4.02 -20.33
CA GLU A 163 -27.24 -3.65 -20.76
C GLU A 163 -28.27 -4.56 -20.08
N GLU A 164 -28.63 -5.67 -20.67
CA GLU A 164 -29.55 -6.66 -20.13
C GLU A 164 -28.80 -7.95 -19.80
N VAL A 165 -28.99 -8.48 -18.59
CA VAL A 165 -28.44 -9.78 -18.19
C VAL A 165 -29.57 -10.78 -18.05
N THR A 166 -29.48 -11.86 -18.85
CA THR A 166 -30.37 -13.01 -18.73
C THR A 166 -29.70 -14.07 -17.87
N ILE A 167 -30.26 -14.32 -16.70
CA ILE A 167 -29.82 -15.39 -15.82
C ILE A 167 -30.47 -16.68 -16.26
N PRO A 168 -29.72 -17.74 -16.65
CA PRO A 168 -30.30 -19.00 -17.14
C PRO A 168 -31.14 -19.71 -16.07
N GLU A 169 -32.15 -20.48 -16.55
CA GLU A 169 -32.86 -21.43 -15.69
C GLU A 169 -31.87 -22.46 -15.12
N GLY A 170 -32.00 -22.78 -13.82
CA GLY A 170 -31.08 -23.69 -13.14
C GLY A 170 -30.10 -22.97 -12.18
N ILE A 171 -29.89 -21.68 -12.35
CA ILE A 171 -29.17 -20.85 -11.36
C ILE A 171 -30.02 -20.77 -10.08
N THR A 172 -29.38 -21.07 -8.93
CA THR A 172 -30.06 -21.11 -7.62
C THR A 172 -29.66 -20.00 -6.67
N SER A 173 -28.54 -19.29 -6.95
CA SER A 173 -28.02 -18.27 -6.07
C SER A 173 -27.41 -17.08 -6.81
N ILE A 174 -27.50 -15.88 -6.20
CA ILE A 174 -26.82 -14.65 -6.64
C ILE A 174 -25.98 -14.15 -5.48
N GLY A 175 -24.66 -14.10 -5.70
CA GLY A 175 -23.64 -13.79 -4.71
C GLY A 175 -23.56 -12.30 -4.33
N LYS A 176 -22.72 -12.02 -3.35
CA LYS A 176 -22.45 -10.67 -2.87
C LYS A 176 -21.80 -9.82 -3.98
N ASP A 177 -22.16 -8.53 -4.04
CA ASP A 177 -21.60 -7.52 -4.96
C ASP A 177 -21.61 -7.94 -6.45
N SER A 178 -22.36 -9.00 -6.81
CA SER A 178 -22.30 -9.59 -8.17
C SER A 178 -22.73 -8.63 -9.29
N PHE A 179 -23.57 -7.64 -9.00
CA PHE A 179 -23.97 -6.56 -9.91
C PHE A 179 -23.66 -5.17 -9.34
N SER A 180 -22.75 -5.08 -8.39
CA SER A 180 -22.34 -3.80 -7.82
C SER A 180 -21.78 -2.89 -8.90
N GLU A 181 -22.28 -1.65 -8.98
CA GLU A 181 -21.88 -0.66 -10.00
C GLU A 181 -22.11 -1.12 -11.45
N ALA A 182 -22.96 -2.14 -11.67
CA ALA A 182 -23.29 -2.58 -13.02
C ALA A 182 -24.28 -1.60 -13.67
N GLY A 183 -24.12 -1.40 -14.99
CA GLY A 183 -24.91 -0.44 -15.76
C GLY A 183 -26.30 -0.92 -16.19
N ASN A 184 -26.67 -2.16 -15.91
CA ASN A 184 -27.91 -2.77 -16.34
C ASN A 184 -29.12 -2.08 -15.73
N SER A 185 -30.04 -1.63 -16.58
CA SER A 185 -31.30 -1.04 -16.14
C SER A 185 -32.39 -2.09 -15.88
N ILE A 186 -32.22 -3.28 -16.42
CA ILE A 186 -33.15 -4.40 -16.31
C ILE A 186 -32.37 -5.65 -15.89
N LEU A 187 -32.93 -6.40 -14.95
CA LEU A 187 -32.40 -7.68 -14.51
C LEU A 187 -33.46 -8.76 -14.57
N LEU A 188 -33.28 -9.77 -15.39
CA LEU A 188 -34.19 -10.93 -15.49
C LEU A 188 -33.70 -12.04 -14.54
N ILE A 189 -34.53 -12.40 -13.57
CA ILE A 189 -34.24 -13.41 -12.54
C ILE A 189 -35.21 -14.57 -12.67
N PRO A 190 -34.77 -15.81 -12.94
CA PRO A 190 -35.64 -16.98 -12.97
C PRO A 190 -36.07 -17.38 -11.56
N ASN A 191 -37.25 -18.05 -11.47
CA ASN A 191 -37.77 -18.57 -10.21
C ASN A 191 -36.96 -19.74 -9.61
N THR A 192 -36.00 -20.25 -10.34
CA THR A 192 -35.00 -21.22 -9.82
C THR A 192 -34.07 -20.59 -8.80
N VAL A 193 -33.90 -19.26 -8.80
CA VAL A 193 -33.10 -18.53 -7.82
C VAL A 193 -33.82 -18.52 -6.47
N THR A 194 -33.22 -19.18 -5.49
CA THR A 194 -33.73 -19.32 -4.12
C THR A 194 -32.94 -18.52 -3.09
N SER A 195 -31.80 -17.93 -3.47
CA SER A 195 -30.96 -17.12 -2.60
C SER A 195 -30.35 -15.96 -3.35
N ILE A 196 -30.48 -14.75 -2.82
CA ILE A 196 -29.83 -13.53 -3.32
C ILE A 196 -29.16 -12.83 -2.13
N SER A 197 -27.87 -12.53 -2.23
CA SER A 197 -27.19 -11.73 -1.21
C SER A 197 -27.80 -10.33 -1.09
N LYS A 198 -27.93 -9.82 0.10
CA LYS A 198 -28.44 -8.47 0.34
C LYS A 198 -27.54 -7.38 -0.27
N GLU A 199 -26.28 -7.69 -0.45
CA GLU A 199 -25.28 -6.84 -1.09
C GLU A 199 -25.14 -7.09 -2.60
N ALA A 200 -25.88 -8.02 -3.19
CA ALA A 200 -25.73 -8.42 -4.60
C ALA A 200 -25.84 -7.24 -5.59
N LEU A 201 -26.63 -6.24 -5.26
CA LEU A 201 -26.96 -5.09 -6.10
C LEU A 201 -26.40 -3.77 -5.51
N ASN A 202 -25.38 -3.82 -4.67
CA ASN A 202 -24.79 -2.63 -4.09
C ASN A 202 -24.41 -1.61 -5.18
N SER A 203 -24.74 -0.34 -4.96
CA SER A 203 -24.40 0.76 -5.88
C SER A 203 -24.88 0.57 -7.33
N SER A 204 -25.86 -0.30 -7.58
CA SER A 204 -26.45 -0.51 -8.92
C SER A 204 -27.42 0.63 -9.27
N TRP A 205 -26.90 1.84 -9.42
CA TRP A 205 -27.69 3.08 -9.57
C TRP A 205 -28.56 3.11 -10.84
N GLY A 206 -28.20 2.33 -11.84
CA GLY A 206 -28.95 2.21 -13.11
C GLY A 206 -30.15 1.26 -13.05
N LEU A 207 -30.19 0.34 -12.09
CA LEU A 207 -31.23 -0.68 -12.01
C LEU A 207 -32.59 -0.08 -11.69
N SER A 208 -33.52 -0.21 -12.61
CA SER A 208 -34.89 0.32 -12.50
C SER A 208 -35.95 -0.76 -12.51
N VAL A 209 -35.67 -1.89 -13.13
CA VAL A 209 -36.62 -2.98 -13.35
C VAL A 209 -35.98 -4.32 -13.01
N ILE A 210 -36.68 -5.12 -12.23
CA ILE A 210 -36.40 -6.54 -12.02
C ILE A 210 -37.57 -7.33 -12.56
N ARG A 211 -37.28 -8.24 -13.50
CA ARG A 211 -38.26 -9.18 -14.06
C ARG A 211 -38.06 -10.55 -13.42
N PHE A 212 -38.96 -10.94 -12.55
CA PHE A 212 -38.87 -12.22 -11.84
C PHE A 212 -39.91 -13.19 -12.42
N THR A 213 -39.46 -14.37 -12.88
CA THR A 213 -40.37 -15.35 -13.51
C THR A 213 -41.28 -16.06 -12.49
N GLY A 214 -40.96 -15.99 -11.20
CA GLY A 214 -41.75 -16.55 -10.09
C GLY A 214 -42.81 -15.62 -9.53
N SER A 215 -43.57 -16.15 -8.58
CA SER A 215 -44.61 -15.42 -7.87
C SER A 215 -44.08 -14.40 -6.87
N LYS A 216 -44.93 -13.49 -6.43
CA LYS A 216 -44.57 -12.54 -5.35
C LYS A 216 -44.24 -13.27 -4.04
N GLU A 217 -44.91 -14.37 -3.72
CA GLU A 217 -44.64 -15.16 -2.51
C GLU A 217 -43.25 -15.83 -2.56
N GLU A 218 -42.79 -16.21 -3.74
CA GLU A 218 -41.43 -16.73 -3.94
C GLU A 218 -40.39 -15.62 -3.80
N TRP A 219 -40.64 -14.45 -4.37
CA TRP A 219 -39.80 -13.27 -4.20
C TRP A 219 -39.65 -12.85 -2.73
N ASP A 220 -40.77 -12.79 -2.00
CA ASP A 220 -40.78 -12.37 -0.59
C ASP A 220 -39.89 -13.30 0.28
N LYS A 221 -39.75 -14.57 -0.08
CA LYS A 221 -38.83 -15.52 0.60
C LYS A 221 -37.36 -15.20 0.41
N LEU A 222 -36.99 -14.46 -0.62
CA LEU A 222 -35.59 -14.03 -0.82
C LEU A 222 -35.15 -12.99 0.21
N GLY A 223 -36.09 -12.35 0.91
CA GLY A 223 -35.80 -11.45 2.03
C GLY A 223 -35.15 -10.13 1.65
N LEU A 224 -35.30 -9.69 0.40
CA LEU A 224 -34.81 -8.40 -0.08
C LEU A 224 -35.76 -7.28 0.31
N THR A 225 -35.19 -6.13 0.67
CA THR A 225 -35.90 -4.87 0.92
C THR A 225 -35.80 -3.95 -0.28
N SER A 226 -36.62 -2.92 -0.37
CA SER A 226 -36.56 -1.90 -1.42
C SER A 226 -35.16 -1.25 -1.48
N SER A 227 -34.47 -1.09 -0.34
CA SER A 227 -33.12 -0.56 -0.29
C SER A 227 -32.07 -1.51 -0.88
N ASN A 228 -32.26 -2.82 -0.76
CA ASN A 228 -31.33 -3.80 -1.36
C ASN A 228 -31.41 -3.83 -2.90
N ILE A 229 -32.54 -3.38 -3.46
CA ILE A 229 -32.77 -3.35 -4.91
C ILE A 229 -32.83 -1.93 -5.46
N HIS A 230 -32.32 -0.93 -4.74
CA HIS A 230 -32.29 0.49 -5.12
C HIS A 230 -33.63 1.06 -5.56
N ASN A 231 -34.76 0.56 -4.94
CA ASN A 231 -36.14 0.88 -5.29
C ASN A 231 -36.55 0.49 -6.71
N ALA A 232 -35.84 -0.45 -7.35
CA ALA A 232 -36.26 -0.99 -8.63
C ALA A 232 -37.65 -1.60 -8.54
N THR A 233 -38.44 -1.44 -9.59
CA THR A 233 -39.77 -2.06 -9.68
C THR A 233 -39.63 -3.54 -10.01
N VAL A 234 -40.26 -4.40 -9.24
CA VAL A 234 -40.25 -5.85 -9.47
C VAL A 234 -41.55 -6.27 -10.16
N TYR A 235 -41.41 -6.92 -11.31
CA TYR A 235 -42.51 -7.55 -12.06
C TYR A 235 -42.44 -9.06 -11.82
N TYR A 236 -43.54 -9.60 -11.28
CA TYR A 236 -43.69 -11.02 -10.91
C TYR A 236 -44.36 -11.81 -12.01
N ASN A 237 -44.19 -13.14 -12.03
CA ASN A 237 -44.76 -14.04 -13.04
C ASN A 237 -44.43 -13.57 -14.48
N TYR A 238 -43.21 -13.05 -14.67
CA TYR A 238 -42.78 -12.54 -15.95
C TYR A 238 -42.64 -13.65 -16.96
N ASP A 239 -43.35 -13.50 -18.11
CA ASP A 239 -43.20 -14.39 -19.28
C ASP A 239 -42.50 -13.59 -20.40
N PRO A 240 -41.33 -14.00 -20.89
CA PRO A 240 -40.62 -13.30 -21.97
C PRO A 240 -41.42 -13.27 -23.30
N ASN A 241 -42.44 -14.11 -23.45
CA ASN A 241 -43.26 -14.17 -24.66
C ASN A 241 -44.61 -13.45 -24.53
N HIS A 242 -44.85 -12.66 -23.45
CA HIS A 242 -46.10 -11.94 -23.27
C HIS A 242 -46.30 -10.81 -24.30
N GLU A 243 -47.52 -10.52 -24.66
CA GLU A 243 -47.85 -9.33 -25.47
C GLU A 243 -47.79 -8.08 -24.60
N HIS A 244 -47.13 -7.03 -25.09
CA HIS A 244 -46.94 -5.78 -24.32
C HIS A 244 -48.23 -4.97 -24.23
N SER A 245 -48.60 -4.58 -23.03
CA SER A 245 -49.70 -3.66 -22.74
C SER A 245 -49.14 -2.38 -22.08
N TYR A 246 -48.97 -1.34 -22.87
CA TYR A 246 -48.33 -0.10 -22.44
C TYR A 246 -49.32 0.88 -21.79
N GLU A 247 -48.97 1.39 -20.61
CA GLU A 247 -49.66 2.47 -19.91
C GLU A 247 -48.82 3.75 -19.90
N PRO A 248 -49.46 4.94 -20.11
CA PRO A 248 -48.73 6.19 -20.16
C PRO A 248 -48.37 6.73 -18.78
N HIS A 249 -47.13 7.13 -18.59
CA HIS A 249 -46.64 7.88 -17.42
C HIS A 249 -46.05 9.19 -17.87
N VAL A 250 -46.70 10.30 -17.53
CA VAL A 250 -46.23 11.64 -17.93
C VAL A 250 -44.93 11.97 -17.22
N ILE A 251 -43.86 12.23 -17.99
CA ILE A 251 -42.58 12.72 -17.51
C ILE A 251 -42.59 14.25 -17.44
N GLU A 252 -43.10 14.85 -18.50
CA GLU A 252 -43.20 16.30 -18.67
C GLU A 252 -44.56 16.62 -19.28
N ALA A 253 -45.38 17.35 -18.54
CA ALA A 253 -46.69 17.70 -19.04
C ALA A 253 -46.55 18.71 -20.19
N SER A 254 -47.39 18.56 -21.24
CA SER A 254 -47.48 19.56 -22.29
C SER A 254 -47.99 20.88 -21.73
N THR A 255 -47.43 21.96 -22.18
CA THR A 255 -47.92 23.33 -21.93
C THR A 255 -48.89 23.75 -23.02
N CYS A 256 -49.34 24.97 -22.94
CA CYS A 256 -50.18 25.52 -23.99
C CYS A 256 -49.47 25.59 -25.36
N THR A 257 -48.17 25.83 -25.34
CA THR A 257 -47.31 26.06 -26.54
C THR A 257 -46.28 24.97 -26.80
N GLU A 258 -45.87 24.24 -25.74
CA GLU A 258 -44.82 23.26 -25.87
C GLU A 258 -45.36 21.84 -25.71
N LYS A 259 -44.78 20.92 -26.46
CA LYS A 259 -45.06 19.50 -26.35
C LYS A 259 -44.55 18.95 -25.01
N GLY A 260 -45.28 18.08 -24.39
CA GLY A 260 -44.85 17.30 -23.25
C GLY A 260 -44.21 15.98 -23.68
N LEU A 261 -43.76 15.22 -22.68
CA LEU A 261 -43.13 13.91 -22.87
C LEU A 261 -43.76 12.90 -21.90
N GLN A 262 -44.17 11.74 -22.43
CA GLN A 262 -44.62 10.62 -21.61
C GLN A 262 -43.78 9.39 -21.86
N LYS A 263 -43.64 8.58 -20.83
CA LYS A 263 -43.06 7.26 -20.87
C LYS A 263 -44.17 6.23 -20.92
N MET A 264 -44.24 5.48 -22.00
CA MET A 264 -45.13 4.34 -22.14
C MET A 264 -44.52 3.13 -21.47
N VAL A 265 -45.11 2.59 -20.44
CA VAL A 265 -44.57 1.48 -19.65
C VAL A 265 -45.51 0.30 -19.72
N CYS A 266 -44.95 -0.88 -20.06
CA CYS A 266 -45.72 -2.11 -20.01
C CYS A 266 -45.97 -2.53 -18.56
N SER A 267 -47.22 -2.65 -18.15
CA SER A 267 -47.63 -3.00 -16.79
C SER A 267 -47.20 -4.42 -16.39
N LEU A 268 -46.92 -5.30 -17.35
CA LEU A 268 -46.55 -6.68 -17.13
C LEU A 268 -45.02 -6.90 -17.00
N CYS A 269 -44.16 -6.05 -17.62
CA CYS A 269 -42.75 -6.30 -17.70
C CYS A 269 -41.86 -5.06 -17.46
N GLY A 270 -42.46 -3.88 -17.39
CA GLY A 270 -41.71 -2.62 -17.20
C GLY A 270 -41.00 -2.12 -18.45
N ASP A 271 -41.14 -2.82 -19.58
CA ASP A 271 -40.59 -2.31 -20.85
C ASP A 271 -41.19 -0.97 -21.20
N SER A 272 -40.45 -0.08 -21.84
CA SER A 272 -40.92 1.27 -21.99
C SER A 272 -40.25 2.01 -23.15
N TYR A 273 -40.99 2.90 -23.76
CA TYR A 273 -40.51 3.86 -24.75
C TYR A 273 -41.04 5.27 -24.43
N LYS A 274 -40.41 6.28 -25.00
CA LYS A 274 -40.86 7.68 -24.84
C LYS A 274 -41.70 8.09 -26.00
N GLU A 275 -42.80 8.83 -25.69
CA GLU A 275 -43.70 9.38 -26.66
C GLU A 275 -44.02 10.84 -26.37
N GLU A 276 -44.13 11.67 -27.40
CA GLU A 276 -44.45 13.09 -27.25
C GLU A 276 -45.95 13.29 -26.97
N ILE A 277 -46.29 14.12 -25.99
CA ILE A 277 -47.66 14.60 -25.77
C ILE A 277 -47.81 15.92 -26.55
N PRO A 278 -48.77 16.06 -27.44
CA PRO A 278 -49.02 17.29 -28.17
C PRO A 278 -49.26 18.49 -27.24
N ALA A 279 -48.85 19.69 -27.65
CA ALA A 279 -49.16 20.92 -26.90
C ALA A 279 -50.67 21.10 -26.76
N ALA A 280 -51.10 21.49 -25.57
CA ALA A 280 -52.52 21.54 -25.21
C ALA A 280 -53.31 22.70 -25.88
N GLY A 281 -52.65 23.68 -26.42
CA GLY A 281 -53.25 24.90 -26.93
C GLY A 281 -53.71 25.84 -25.79
N HIS A 282 -54.03 27.06 -26.13
CA HIS A 282 -54.56 28.00 -25.12
C HIS A 282 -56.04 27.81 -24.93
N LYS A 283 -56.47 27.74 -23.64
CA LYS A 283 -57.89 27.72 -23.27
C LYS A 283 -58.31 29.08 -22.78
N GLU A 284 -59.04 29.83 -23.65
CA GLU A 284 -59.41 31.17 -23.37
C GLU A 284 -60.49 31.29 -22.27
N VAL A 285 -60.28 32.20 -21.34
CA VAL A 285 -61.22 32.64 -20.33
C VAL A 285 -61.35 34.16 -20.46
N ILE A 286 -62.60 34.66 -20.41
CA ILE A 286 -62.91 36.06 -20.51
C ILE A 286 -62.71 36.73 -19.15
N ASP A 287 -61.93 37.77 -19.11
CA ASP A 287 -61.79 38.68 -17.99
C ASP A 287 -62.86 39.79 -18.09
N GLU A 288 -63.81 39.68 -17.20
CA GLU A 288 -64.96 40.58 -17.25
C GLU A 288 -64.53 42.05 -17.03
N ALA A 289 -65.28 42.96 -17.66
CA ALA A 289 -65.11 44.41 -17.45
C ALA A 289 -65.39 44.81 -16.03
N VAL A 290 -64.53 45.59 -15.41
CA VAL A 290 -64.65 46.11 -14.07
C VAL A 290 -65.05 47.60 -14.11
N ALA A 291 -66.19 47.96 -13.54
CA ALA A 291 -66.62 49.35 -13.45
C ALA A 291 -65.70 50.13 -12.50
N PRO A 292 -65.40 51.42 -12.81
CA PRO A 292 -64.54 52.21 -11.95
C PRO A 292 -65.24 52.50 -10.61
N THR A 293 -64.46 52.51 -9.53
CA THR A 293 -64.91 52.90 -8.20
C THR A 293 -64.58 54.35 -7.90
N CYS A 294 -64.75 54.78 -6.66
CA CYS A 294 -64.40 56.13 -6.24
C CYS A 294 -62.89 56.45 -6.40
N GLU A 295 -62.01 55.45 -6.34
CA GLU A 295 -60.56 55.67 -6.38
C GLU A 295 -59.87 54.79 -7.39
N GLU A 296 -60.42 53.70 -7.77
CA GLU A 296 -59.79 52.81 -8.69
C GLU A 296 -60.35 52.91 -10.09
N SER A 297 -59.45 52.84 -11.07
CA SER A 297 -59.84 52.74 -12.45
C SER A 297 -60.55 51.40 -12.67
N GLY A 298 -61.63 51.41 -13.45
CA GLY A 298 -62.22 50.19 -13.98
C GLY A 298 -61.37 49.66 -15.14
N LYS A 299 -61.74 48.51 -15.66
CA LYS A 299 -61.10 47.88 -16.80
C LYS A 299 -62.17 47.47 -17.83
N THR A 300 -61.78 47.50 -19.10
CA THR A 300 -62.56 46.90 -20.17
C THR A 300 -62.49 45.38 -20.14
N GLU A 301 -63.34 44.69 -20.84
CA GLU A 301 -63.26 43.23 -21.02
C GLU A 301 -61.96 42.81 -21.72
N GLY A 302 -61.31 41.84 -21.15
CA GLY A 302 -60.11 41.19 -21.73
C GLY A 302 -60.24 39.68 -21.80
N SER A 303 -59.19 39.00 -22.10
CA SER A 303 -59.15 37.56 -21.98
C SER A 303 -57.72 37.00 -21.73
N HIS A 304 -57.59 35.90 -21.01
CA HIS A 304 -56.35 35.21 -20.74
C HIS A 304 -56.51 33.69 -20.90
N CYS A 305 -55.41 32.99 -20.97
CA CYS A 305 -55.45 31.52 -20.96
C CYS A 305 -55.59 31.01 -19.53
N SER A 306 -56.62 30.23 -19.25
CA SER A 306 -56.82 29.63 -17.92
C SER A 306 -55.78 28.64 -17.46
N VAL A 307 -54.80 28.29 -18.34
CA VAL A 307 -53.78 27.29 -18.03
C VAL A 307 -52.39 27.93 -17.82
N CYS A 308 -52.00 28.91 -18.65
CA CYS A 308 -50.69 29.53 -18.58
C CYS A 308 -50.75 31.01 -18.20
N ASN A 309 -51.97 31.57 -18.00
CA ASN A 309 -52.21 32.98 -17.68
C ASN A 309 -51.71 33.97 -18.75
N GLU A 310 -51.34 33.53 -19.94
CA GLU A 310 -50.98 34.42 -21.05
C GLU A 310 -52.18 35.26 -21.42
N ILE A 311 -51.99 36.57 -21.54
CA ILE A 311 -53.00 37.54 -21.89
C ILE A 311 -53.26 37.41 -23.41
N LEU A 312 -54.48 36.97 -23.74
CA LEU A 312 -54.89 36.79 -25.14
C LEU A 312 -55.50 38.09 -25.70
N LYS A 313 -56.13 38.88 -24.80
CA LYS A 313 -56.66 40.21 -25.09
C LYS A 313 -56.49 41.10 -23.85
N GLU A 314 -55.81 42.24 -23.99
CA GLU A 314 -55.49 43.16 -22.91
C GLU A 314 -56.70 43.97 -22.48
N GLN A 315 -56.90 44.20 -21.18
CA GLN A 315 -57.93 45.08 -20.60
C GLN A 315 -57.38 46.50 -20.55
N GLU A 316 -58.18 47.51 -21.02
CA GLU A 316 -57.85 48.92 -20.94
C GLU A 316 -58.45 49.54 -19.67
N ASP A 317 -57.76 50.55 -19.08
CA ASP A 317 -58.14 51.19 -17.84
C ASP A 317 -59.24 52.27 -18.02
N VAL A 318 -60.26 52.27 -17.15
CA VAL A 318 -61.32 53.30 -17.11
C VAL A 318 -61.11 54.13 -15.85
N PRO A 319 -61.04 55.54 -15.93
CA PRO A 319 -60.68 56.36 -14.79
C PRO A 319 -61.58 56.26 -13.58
N PRO A 320 -61.08 56.44 -12.32
CA PRO A 320 -61.89 56.42 -11.09
C PRO A 320 -62.99 57.52 -10.94
N ALA A 321 -64.05 57.24 -10.25
CA ALA A 321 -65.23 58.13 -10.09
C ALA A 321 -65.14 59.18 -8.95
N GLY A 322 -64.14 59.09 -8.04
CA GLY A 322 -63.94 60.00 -6.89
C GLY A 322 -64.79 59.65 -5.63
N HIS A 323 -64.52 60.27 -4.46
CA HIS A 323 -65.07 59.93 -3.14
C HIS A 323 -66.02 60.94 -2.58
N THR A 324 -67.14 60.52 -1.82
CA THR A 324 -68.02 61.34 -1.04
C THR A 324 -67.86 61.03 0.45
N VAL A 325 -67.37 62.01 1.25
CA VAL A 325 -66.84 61.87 2.65
C VAL A 325 -67.91 61.82 3.75
N VAL A 326 -67.81 60.91 4.75
CA VAL A 326 -68.54 60.80 6.03
C VAL A 326 -67.52 60.56 7.18
N LYS A 327 -67.68 61.13 8.39
CA LYS A 327 -66.80 61.04 9.52
C LYS A 327 -67.18 59.94 10.56
N ASP A 328 -66.10 59.29 11.20
CA ASP A 328 -66.23 58.25 12.23
C ASP A 328 -65.55 58.72 13.53
N GLU A 329 -66.17 58.45 14.71
CA GLU A 329 -65.68 58.86 16.03
C GLU A 329 -64.62 57.95 16.63
N ALA A 330 -63.75 58.48 17.58
CA ALA A 330 -62.64 57.75 18.24
C ALA A 330 -63.08 56.79 19.33
N ILE A 331 -62.38 55.70 19.61
CA ILE A 331 -62.57 54.64 20.61
C ILE A 331 -61.26 54.36 21.40
N GLU A 332 -61.40 54.31 22.80
CA GLU A 332 -60.20 54.05 23.67
C GLU A 332 -59.86 52.54 23.78
N ALA A 333 -58.58 52.25 23.95
CA ALA A 333 -57.96 50.88 23.97
C ALA A 333 -58.10 50.22 25.37
N THR A 334 -58.30 48.90 25.40
CA THR A 334 -58.21 48.03 26.61
C THR A 334 -57.03 46.99 26.49
N CYS A 335 -56.86 46.14 27.50
CA CYS A 335 -55.80 45.13 27.46
C CYS A 335 -55.95 44.06 26.32
N GLU A 336 -57.19 43.85 25.93
CA GLU A 336 -57.56 42.81 24.93
C GLU A 336 -58.10 43.41 23.63
N GLU A 337 -58.43 44.72 23.61
CA GLU A 337 -58.98 45.38 22.42
C GLU A 337 -58.20 46.67 22.14
N ASN A 338 -57.96 46.98 20.88
CA ASN A 338 -57.31 48.19 20.42
C ASN A 338 -58.23 49.40 20.46
N GLY A 339 -57.68 50.59 20.82
CA GLY A 339 -58.33 51.85 20.69
C GLY A 339 -58.16 52.41 19.25
N LYS A 340 -59.08 53.29 18.87
CA LYS A 340 -59.09 53.93 17.54
C LYS A 340 -59.28 55.45 17.58
N THR A 341 -58.59 56.14 16.66
CA THR A 341 -58.77 57.58 16.45
C THR A 341 -60.06 57.92 15.68
N GLU A 342 -60.36 59.19 15.58
CA GLU A 342 -61.36 59.72 14.64
C GLU A 342 -60.91 59.35 13.21
N GLY A 343 -61.90 58.91 12.38
CA GLY A 343 -61.71 58.64 10.98
C GLY A 343 -62.71 59.25 10.05
N SER A 344 -62.67 58.87 8.79
CA SER A 344 -63.71 59.23 7.82
C SER A 344 -63.72 58.23 6.67
N HIS A 345 -64.92 57.97 6.11
CA HIS A 345 -65.11 57.04 5.01
C HIS A 345 -65.96 57.62 3.88
N CYS A 346 -65.90 57.02 2.70
CA CYS A 346 -66.77 57.36 1.60
C CYS A 346 -68.16 56.70 1.69
N SER A 347 -69.21 57.44 1.61
CA SER A 347 -70.56 56.94 1.69
C SER A 347 -70.95 56.05 0.51
N VAL A 348 -70.25 56.03 -0.56
CA VAL A 348 -70.53 55.27 -1.78
C VAL A 348 -69.82 53.94 -1.84
N CYS A 349 -68.55 53.94 -1.49
CA CYS A 349 -67.67 52.70 -1.56
C CYS A 349 -67.31 52.19 -0.16
N GLY A 350 -67.60 52.91 0.91
CA GLY A 350 -67.20 52.56 2.29
C GLY A 350 -65.69 52.74 2.54
N LYS A 351 -64.92 53.26 1.56
CA LYS A 351 -63.49 53.46 1.76
C LYS A 351 -63.27 54.48 2.86
N ILE A 352 -62.44 54.13 3.77
CA ILE A 352 -61.93 54.99 4.80
C ILE A 352 -61.03 56.03 4.06
N LEU A 353 -61.41 57.24 4.10
CA LEU A 353 -60.70 58.40 3.51
C LEU A 353 -59.70 58.94 4.54
N GLN A 354 -60.06 58.77 5.84
CA GLN A 354 -59.13 58.90 6.94
C GLN A 354 -59.39 57.75 7.86
N GLU A 355 -58.42 56.87 7.94
CA GLU A 355 -58.50 55.71 8.78
C GLU A 355 -58.62 56.10 10.24
N GLN A 356 -59.59 55.50 10.96
CA GLN A 356 -59.43 55.42 12.39
C GLN A 356 -58.19 54.59 12.62
N LEU A 357 -57.08 55.31 12.86
CA LEU A 357 -55.83 54.60 13.25
C LEU A 357 -56.07 53.99 14.60
N GLU A 358 -55.83 52.73 14.68
CA GLU A 358 -55.56 52.09 15.94
C GLU A 358 -54.28 52.72 16.51
N LEU A 359 -54.44 53.87 17.17
CA LEU A 359 -53.32 54.59 17.76
C LEU A 359 -52.84 53.93 19.03
N PHE A 360 -53.63 53.10 19.59
CA PHE A 360 -53.30 52.29 20.74
C PHE A 360 -53.73 50.84 20.41
N PRO A 361 -52.80 49.98 19.96
CA PRO A 361 -53.12 48.58 19.94
C PRO A 361 -53.66 48.18 21.31
N ALA A 362 -54.60 47.27 21.33
CA ALA A 362 -55.03 46.65 22.57
C ALA A 362 -53.82 46.57 23.41
N LEU A 363 -53.83 47.25 24.56
CA LEU A 363 -52.64 47.50 25.35
C LEU A 363 -51.86 46.21 25.63
N GLY A 364 -52.39 45.08 25.05
CA GLY A 364 -51.87 43.78 25.21
C GLY A 364 -51.60 43.49 26.71
N HIS A 365 -51.49 42.31 27.06
CA HIS A 365 -51.02 42.03 28.40
C HIS A 365 -49.50 42.40 28.40
N ASP A 366 -49.17 43.41 29.21
CA ASP A 366 -47.83 43.76 29.53
C ASP A 366 -47.36 42.75 30.57
N TRP A 367 -46.83 41.65 30.05
CA TRP A 367 -46.38 40.55 30.84
C TRP A 367 -45.01 40.88 31.43
N GLU A 368 -45.00 41.18 32.72
CA GLU A 368 -43.73 41.23 33.47
C GLU A 368 -43.37 39.80 33.92
N GLU A 369 -42.14 39.39 33.61
CA GLU A 369 -41.60 38.12 34.05
C GLU A 369 -41.43 38.17 35.57
N LEU A 370 -42.22 37.38 36.28
CA LEU A 370 -42.16 37.34 37.75
C LEU A 370 -41.05 36.39 38.23
N GLU A 371 -40.93 35.28 37.60
CA GLU A 371 -40.00 34.23 37.97
C GLU A 371 -39.69 33.32 36.81
N VAL A 372 -38.43 33.04 36.59
CA VAL A 372 -37.99 32.04 35.61
C VAL A 372 -37.23 30.95 36.34
N THR A 373 -37.75 29.74 36.29
CA THR A 373 -37.01 28.55 36.65
C THR A 373 -36.44 27.98 35.36
N PRO A 374 -35.15 28.12 35.11
CA PRO A 374 -34.56 27.62 33.87
C PRO A 374 -34.69 26.10 33.81
N ALA A 375 -34.95 25.55 32.62
CA ALA A 375 -34.88 24.14 32.38
C ALA A 375 -33.46 23.65 32.58
N THR A 376 -33.29 22.51 33.23
CA THR A 376 -32.03 21.78 33.30
C THR A 376 -31.99 20.67 32.24
N CYS A 377 -30.94 19.91 32.25
CA CYS A 377 -30.82 18.78 31.33
C CYS A 377 -31.91 17.69 31.61
N THR A 378 -32.37 17.62 32.86
CA THR A 378 -33.28 16.56 33.31
C THR A 378 -34.67 17.08 33.69
N GLU A 379 -34.79 18.34 34.06
CA GLU A 379 -36.01 18.92 34.55
C GLU A 379 -36.48 20.07 33.64
N LYS A 380 -37.78 20.14 33.44
CA LYS A 380 -38.42 21.25 32.74
C LYS A 380 -38.28 22.50 33.58
N GLY A 381 -38.01 23.62 32.95
CA GLY A 381 -38.09 24.94 33.51
C GLY A 381 -39.52 25.53 33.36
N GLU A 382 -39.80 26.60 34.04
CA GLU A 382 -41.05 27.29 34.01
C GLU A 382 -40.86 28.79 34.03
N LYS A 383 -41.58 29.51 33.18
CA LYS A 383 -41.64 30.98 33.19
C LYS A 383 -43.02 31.44 33.62
N LYS A 384 -43.08 32.25 34.65
CA LYS A 384 -44.30 32.88 35.15
C LYS A 384 -44.32 34.34 34.78
N TYR A 385 -45.43 34.80 34.29
CA TYR A 385 -45.67 36.19 33.92
C TYR A 385 -46.95 36.71 34.58
N ALA A 386 -47.00 37.97 34.96
CA ALA A 386 -48.21 38.67 35.35
C ALA A 386 -48.36 39.92 34.49
N CYS A 387 -49.60 40.22 34.10
CA CYS A 387 -49.89 41.45 33.40
C CYS A 387 -49.96 42.62 34.42
N THR A 388 -49.13 43.61 34.23
CA THR A 388 -49.02 44.79 35.10
C THR A 388 -50.29 45.64 35.13
N ARG A 389 -51.19 45.52 34.14
CA ARG A 389 -52.38 46.33 33.96
C ARG A 389 -53.70 45.67 34.40
N CYS A 390 -53.85 44.34 34.26
CA CYS A 390 -55.07 43.61 34.58
C CYS A 390 -54.85 42.42 35.52
N GLN A 391 -53.62 42.19 35.99
CA GLN A 391 -53.25 41.18 36.99
C GLN A 391 -53.48 39.70 36.52
N LYS A 392 -53.81 39.44 35.29
CA LYS A 392 -53.85 38.09 34.77
C LYS A 392 -52.44 37.51 34.76
N THR A 393 -52.31 36.20 35.09
CA THR A 393 -51.05 35.44 35.06
C THR A 393 -51.07 34.38 34.00
N LYS A 394 -49.87 34.12 33.40
CA LYS A 394 -49.62 32.93 32.53
C LYS A 394 -48.34 32.24 32.90
N THR A 395 -48.28 30.96 32.67
CA THR A 395 -47.10 30.14 32.82
C THR A 395 -46.75 29.50 31.47
N GLU A 396 -45.45 29.47 31.14
CA GLU A 396 -44.94 28.74 29.99
C GLU A 396 -43.91 27.73 30.49
N GLU A 397 -44.08 26.47 30.07
CA GLU A 397 -43.09 25.44 30.37
C GLU A 397 -41.90 25.56 29.42
N ILE A 398 -40.71 25.47 29.96
CA ILE A 398 -39.49 25.35 29.18
C ILE A 398 -39.15 23.86 29.19
N PRO A 399 -39.13 23.20 28.05
CA PRO A 399 -38.77 21.77 28.00
C PRO A 399 -37.38 21.56 28.57
N ALA A 400 -37.19 20.44 29.29
CA ALA A 400 -35.84 19.99 29.66
C ALA A 400 -34.97 19.83 28.39
N THR A 401 -33.78 20.39 28.44
CA THR A 401 -32.94 20.52 27.27
C THR A 401 -32.29 19.18 26.83
N GLY A 402 -32.43 18.16 27.69
CA GLY A 402 -31.71 16.90 27.51
C GLY A 402 -30.20 17.05 27.72
N HIS A 403 -29.55 15.96 27.85
CA HIS A 403 -28.09 15.98 27.97
C HIS A 403 -27.47 15.90 26.58
N THR A 404 -26.62 16.85 26.27
CA THR A 404 -25.79 16.82 25.04
C THR A 404 -24.40 16.35 25.43
N LYS A 405 -24.10 15.09 25.10
CA LYS A 405 -22.81 14.48 25.42
C LYS A 405 -21.72 15.05 24.53
N VAL A 406 -20.66 15.56 25.15
CA VAL A 406 -19.40 15.91 24.50
C VAL A 406 -18.33 14.95 25.00
N ILE A 407 -17.51 14.51 24.10
CA ILE A 407 -16.36 13.66 24.42
C ILE A 407 -15.16 14.56 24.66
N ASP A 408 -14.54 14.37 25.80
CA ASP A 408 -13.25 14.98 26.12
C ASP A 408 -12.16 14.03 25.67
N GLU A 409 -11.50 14.36 24.57
CA GLU A 409 -10.51 13.49 23.97
C GLU A 409 -9.36 13.17 24.94
N ALA A 410 -8.84 11.94 24.81
CA ALA A 410 -7.67 11.53 25.56
C ALA A 410 -6.43 12.30 25.09
N VAL A 411 -5.63 12.74 26.01
CA VAL A 411 -4.34 13.38 25.75
C VAL A 411 -3.24 12.45 26.21
N ALA A 412 -2.39 12.00 25.29
CA ALA A 412 -1.24 11.18 25.64
C ALA A 412 -0.24 11.96 26.51
N PRO A 413 0.31 11.36 27.57
CA PRO A 413 1.33 12.02 28.37
C PRO A 413 2.62 12.18 27.57
N THR A 414 3.30 13.28 27.77
CA THR A 414 4.66 13.50 27.28
C THR A 414 5.67 13.30 28.40
N CYS A 415 6.94 13.53 28.13
CA CYS A 415 7.97 13.47 29.18
C CYS A 415 7.75 14.50 30.30
N GLU A 416 7.15 15.64 29.99
CA GLU A 416 7.04 16.78 30.90
C GLU A 416 5.60 17.11 31.28
N THR A 417 4.65 16.74 30.47
CA THR A 417 3.25 17.05 30.70
C THR A 417 2.43 15.80 30.94
N PRO A 418 1.60 15.81 31.99
CA PRO A 418 0.65 14.74 32.21
C PRO A 418 -0.36 14.66 31.06
N GLY A 419 -0.74 13.47 30.70
CA GLY A 419 -1.84 13.18 29.81
C GLY A 419 -3.16 13.04 30.56
N LYS A 420 -4.21 12.78 29.83
CA LYS A 420 -5.53 12.50 30.38
C LYS A 420 -6.19 11.36 29.61
N THR A 421 -6.94 10.53 30.30
CA THR A 421 -7.79 9.54 29.66
C THR A 421 -8.95 10.23 28.95
N GLU A 422 -9.59 9.54 28.04
CA GLU A 422 -10.85 9.99 27.46
C GLU A 422 -11.90 10.16 28.57
N GLY A 423 -12.63 11.25 28.50
CA GLY A 423 -13.73 11.56 29.38
C GLY A 423 -14.99 11.92 28.60
N SER A 424 -16.05 12.26 29.30
CA SER A 424 -17.22 12.83 28.63
C SER A 424 -18.13 13.53 29.65
N HIS A 425 -18.68 14.66 29.23
CA HIS A 425 -19.57 15.46 30.03
C HIS A 425 -20.75 16.02 29.23
N CYS A 426 -21.73 16.52 29.91
CA CYS A 426 -22.81 17.27 29.27
C CYS A 426 -22.37 18.74 29.04
N SER A 427 -22.44 19.20 27.81
CA SER A 427 -22.06 20.58 27.45
C SER A 427 -22.96 21.66 28.07
N VAL A 428 -24.12 21.29 28.63
CA VAL A 428 -25.10 22.21 29.14
C VAL A 428 -25.07 22.30 30.66
N CYS A 429 -25.02 21.18 31.38
CA CYS A 429 -25.05 21.15 32.84
C CYS A 429 -23.69 20.79 33.46
N GLY A 430 -22.71 20.42 32.70
CA GLY A 430 -21.40 20.01 33.20
C GLY A 430 -21.39 18.63 33.87
N GLU A 431 -22.52 17.90 33.90
CA GLU A 431 -22.55 16.54 34.46
C GLU A 431 -21.56 15.64 33.74
N VAL A 432 -20.64 15.06 34.49
CA VAL A 432 -19.56 14.22 33.98
C VAL A 432 -20.06 12.79 33.89
N TYR A 433 -20.14 12.24 32.70
CA TYR A 433 -20.50 10.83 32.49
C TYR A 433 -19.29 9.92 32.70
N GLN A 434 -18.13 10.41 32.29
CA GLN A 434 -16.85 9.71 32.48
C GLN A 434 -15.78 10.75 32.82
N GLU A 435 -15.21 10.63 33.98
CA GLU A 435 -14.16 11.52 34.44
C GLU A 435 -12.84 11.24 33.71
N GLN A 436 -12.22 12.30 33.22
CA GLN A 436 -10.84 12.19 32.73
C GLN A 436 -9.91 11.98 33.93
N LYS A 437 -9.21 10.86 33.93
CA LYS A 437 -8.16 10.58 34.90
C LYS A 437 -6.83 11.10 34.35
N GLU A 438 -6.11 11.74 35.20
CA GLU A 438 -4.77 12.20 34.86
C GLU A 438 -3.82 11.01 34.73
N ILE A 439 -3.11 10.94 33.60
CA ILE A 439 -2.02 10.00 33.35
C ILE A 439 -0.73 10.76 33.68
N PRO A 440 0.02 10.35 34.68
CA PRO A 440 1.25 11.08 35.03
C PRO A 440 2.18 11.24 33.83
N ALA A 441 2.87 12.36 33.73
CA ALA A 441 3.93 12.55 32.76
C ALA A 441 4.92 11.38 32.85
N THR A 442 5.35 10.89 31.71
CA THR A 442 6.21 9.68 31.62
C THR A 442 7.60 9.91 32.22
N GLY A 443 7.95 11.15 32.42
CA GLY A 443 9.30 11.53 32.78
C GLY A 443 10.28 11.38 31.63
N HIS A 444 11.48 11.86 31.77
CA HIS A 444 12.52 11.65 30.79
C HIS A 444 13.21 10.31 31.00
N SER A 445 13.21 9.48 29.96
CA SER A 445 14.06 8.30 29.87
C SER A 445 15.37 8.69 29.20
N TRP A 446 16.34 9.04 30.01
CA TRP A 446 17.65 9.47 29.53
C TRP A 446 18.44 8.28 28.97
N ASP A 447 19.24 8.54 27.93
CA ASP A 447 20.29 7.63 27.49
C ASP A 447 21.42 7.52 28.55
N GLU A 448 22.48 6.78 28.26
CA GLU A 448 23.62 6.60 29.16
C GLU A 448 24.50 7.87 29.28
N GLY A 449 24.18 8.92 28.53
CA GLY A 449 24.88 10.19 28.48
C GLY A 449 26.22 10.14 27.76
N LYS A 450 26.44 11.07 26.85
CA LYS A 450 27.71 11.25 26.11
C LYS A 450 28.49 12.40 26.71
N ILE A 451 29.81 12.23 26.89
CA ILE A 451 30.66 13.35 27.27
C ILE A 451 30.82 14.25 26.07
N THR A 452 30.40 15.48 26.23
CA THR A 452 30.48 16.53 25.20
C THR A 452 31.66 17.47 25.44
N LYS A 453 32.18 17.50 26.66
CA LYS A 453 33.41 18.22 27.01
C LYS A 453 34.13 17.48 28.15
N TYR A 454 35.42 17.17 27.96
CA TYR A 454 36.24 16.53 29.01
C TYR A 454 36.68 17.53 30.09
N PRO A 455 36.72 17.09 31.36
CA PRO A 455 37.32 17.91 32.40
C PRO A 455 38.83 18.02 32.16
N THR A 456 39.38 19.21 32.39
CA THR A 456 40.80 19.47 32.42
C THR A 456 41.23 19.98 33.80
N ALA A 457 42.51 20.17 34.01
CA ALA A 457 43.02 20.74 35.27
C ALA A 457 42.45 22.15 35.54
N THR A 458 42.01 22.86 34.52
CA THR A 458 41.55 24.25 34.57
C THR A 458 40.05 24.42 34.29
N GLU A 459 39.42 23.44 33.62
CA GLU A 459 38.03 23.53 33.21
C GLU A 459 37.22 22.28 33.63
N VAL A 460 35.98 22.48 33.98
CA VAL A 460 35.02 21.38 34.23
C VAL A 460 34.67 20.69 32.91
N GLY A 461 34.53 19.39 32.96
CA GLY A 461 33.94 18.63 31.88
C GLY A 461 32.42 18.70 31.86
N GLU A 462 31.83 18.15 30.79
CA GLU A 462 30.38 18.16 30.63
C GLU A 462 29.95 16.83 30.02
N ARG A 463 28.92 16.21 30.59
CA ARG A 463 28.22 15.03 30.05
C ARG A 463 26.81 15.44 29.64
N THR A 464 26.46 15.16 28.41
CA THR A 464 25.13 15.42 27.87
C THR A 464 24.35 14.13 27.77
N TYR A 465 23.18 14.13 28.37
CA TYR A 465 22.19 13.05 28.26
C TYR A 465 21.06 13.48 27.31
N THR A 466 20.58 12.57 26.51
CA THR A 466 19.45 12.83 25.60
C THR A 466 18.27 11.95 25.97
N CYS A 467 17.10 12.54 26.07
CA CYS A 467 15.88 11.79 26.31
C CYS A 467 15.52 10.96 25.10
N LYS A 468 15.40 9.64 25.28
CA LYS A 468 15.08 8.66 24.22
C LYS A 468 13.73 8.89 23.55
N SER A 469 12.82 9.58 24.25
CA SER A 469 11.44 9.79 23.80
C SER A 469 11.18 11.16 23.18
N CYS A 470 11.81 12.24 23.69
CA CYS A 470 11.54 13.62 23.26
C CYS A 470 12.76 14.35 22.67
N GLY A 471 13.97 13.76 22.74
CA GLY A 471 15.19 14.39 22.23
C GLY A 471 15.74 15.54 23.11
N SER A 472 15.08 15.88 24.20
CA SER A 472 15.59 16.91 25.15
C SER A 472 16.92 16.48 25.71
N THR A 473 17.82 17.44 25.89
CA THR A 473 19.16 17.20 26.45
C THR A 473 19.28 17.81 27.84
N ARG A 474 20.04 17.14 28.69
CA ARG A 474 20.53 17.75 29.96
C ARG A 474 22.04 17.56 30.05
N THR A 475 22.69 18.48 30.68
CA THR A 475 24.15 18.41 30.90
C THR A 475 24.43 18.23 32.38
N GLU A 476 25.52 17.54 32.67
CA GLU A 476 26.06 17.34 33.99
C GLU A 476 27.54 17.72 33.98
N ALA A 477 27.97 18.52 34.90
CA ALA A 477 29.37 18.94 35.03
C ALA A 477 30.23 17.81 35.58
N ILE A 478 31.43 17.64 35.01
CA ILE A 478 32.45 16.70 35.48
C ILE A 478 33.54 17.53 36.17
N ASP A 479 33.88 17.14 37.40
CA ASP A 479 34.82 17.94 38.24
C ASP A 479 36.21 18.21 37.62
N LYS A 480 36.82 19.33 37.95
CA LYS A 480 38.11 19.82 37.42
C LYS A 480 39.34 19.12 37.96
N ASP A 481 39.25 18.13 38.78
CA ASP A 481 40.40 17.62 39.54
C ASP A 481 41.03 16.38 38.90
N ASN A 482 42.32 16.44 38.58
CA ASN A 482 43.11 15.33 38.02
C ASN A 482 43.61 14.34 39.10
N SER A 483 43.07 14.38 40.33
CA SER A 483 43.48 13.45 41.37
C SER A 483 42.82 12.06 41.17
N VAL A 484 43.35 11.04 41.79
CA VAL A 484 42.78 9.69 41.79
C VAL A 484 41.36 9.70 42.34
N ARG A 485 40.45 9.08 41.59
CA ARG A 485 39.05 8.87 42.04
C ARG A 485 38.92 7.60 42.86
N ALA A 486 39.55 6.50 42.41
CA ALA A 486 39.54 5.20 43.05
C ALA A 486 40.78 4.41 42.68
N SER A 487 41.20 3.49 43.50
CA SER A 487 42.28 2.54 43.22
C SER A 487 42.15 1.27 44.04
N GLY A 488 42.78 0.21 43.65
CA GLY A 488 42.77 -1.04 44.36
C GLY A 488 43.67 -2.10 43.74
N TYR A 489 43.52 -3.31 44.25
CA TYR A 489 44.20 -4.50 43.74
C TYR A 489 43.18 -5.59 43.40
N ASN A 490 43.51 -6.37 42.38
CA ASN A 490 42.84 -7.61 42.06
C ASN A 490 43.90 -8.67 41.79
N GLY A 491 44.22 -9.45 42.81
CA GLY A 491 45.39 -10.35 42.80
C GLY A 491 46.73 -9.53 42.69
N SER A 492 47.56 -9.84 41.70
CA SER A 492 48.83 -9.16 41.41
C SER A 492 48.64 -7.88 40.56
N ILE A 493 47.44 -7.59 40.13
CA ILE A 493 47.13 -6.41 39.29
C ILE A 493 46.67 -5.27 40.17
N SER A 494 47.32 -4.09 40.08
CA SER A 494 46.80 -2.83 40.61
C SER A 494 46.05 -2.05 39.54
N TRP A 495 44.98 -1.35 39.94
CA TRP A 495 44.23 -0.48 39.08
C TRP A 495 44.10 0.91 39.73
N ILE A 496 44.17 1.92 38.90
CA ILE A 496 44.05 3.32 39.34
C ILE A 496 43.12 4.03 38.38
N LEU A 497 41.98 4.53 38.89
CA LEU A 497 41.08 5.41 38.17
C LEU A 497 41.32 6.85 38.55
N TYR A 498 41.66 7.67 37.59
CA TYR A 498 41.84 9.10 37.78
C TYR A 498 40.47 9.82 37.62
N LYS A 499 40.36 11.03 38.17
CA LYS A 499 39.13 11.81 38.06
C LYS A 499 38.83 12.30 36.64
N ASP A 500 39.81 12.36 35.79
CA ASP A 500 39.68 12.64 34.35
C ASP A 500 39.12 11.45 33.54
N GLY A 501 38.90 10.30 34.19
CA GLY A 501 38.35 9.12 33.61
C GLY A 501 39.37 8.16 33.01
N LYS A 502 40.66 8.34 33.23
CA LYS A 502 41.70 7.39 32.84
C LYS A 502 41.82 6.27 33.86
N LEU A 503 41.62 5.02 33.42
CA LEU A 503 41.85 3.80 34.18
C LEU A 503 43.16 3.17 33.74
N VAL A 504 44.07 2.97 34.68
CA VAL A 504 45.40 2.40 34.44
C VAL A 504 45.49 1.05 35.18
N PHE A 505 45.96 0.04 34.48
CA PHE A 505 46.31 -1.27 35.03
C PHE A 505 47.80 -1.49 35.04
N LYS A 506 48.37 -1.99 36.17
CA LYS A 506 49.77 -2.30 36.37
C LYS A 506 49.92 -3.60 37.15
N GLY A 507 51.06 -4.28 37.01
CA GLY A 507 51.39 -5.48 37.73
C GLY A 507 51.44 -6.70 36.85
N ASP A 508 51.57 -7.90 37.38
CA ASP A 508 51.82 -9.12 36.61
C ASP A 508 50.54 -9.96 36.50
N GLY A 509 50.19 -10.38 35.24
CA GLY A 509 49.11 -11.32 35.03
C GLY A 509 48.08 -10.88 34.01
N ALA A 510 46.86 -11.44 34.10
CA ALA A 510 45.76 -11.20 33.14
C ALA A 510 44.61 -10.37 33.73
N ILE A 511 44.11 -9.39 33.00
CA ILE A 511 42.87 -8.68 33.33
C ILE A 511 41.71 -9.61 33.01
N LEU A 512 41.14 -10.26 33.99
CA LEU A 512 40.10 -11.27 33.84
C LEU A 512 38.74 -10.65 34.21
N ASN A 513 37.67 -10.97 33.49
CA ASN A 513 36.31 -10.76 33.88
C ASN A 513 35.74 -12.07 34.42
N ARG A 514 35.69 -12.19 35.75
CA ARG A 514 35.15 -13.40 36.39
C ARG A 514 33.62 -13.24 36.55
N SER A 515 32.86 -14.17 35.99
CA SER A 515 31.41 -14.18 36.02
C SER A 515 30.77 -14.12 37.42
N ASP A 516 31.49 -14.49 38.42
CA ASP A 516 31.04 -14.68 39.80
C ASP A 516 31.33 -13.53 40.76
N THR A 517 32.20 -12.57 40.35
CA THR A 517 32.53 -11.38 41.16
C THR A 517 32.59 -10.19 40.22
N LEU A 518 31.78 -9.15 40.49
CA LEU A 518 31.93 -7.88 39.82
C LEU A 518 33.33 -7.33 40.12
N GLU A 519 34.14 -7.17 39.07
CA GLU A 519 35.48 -6.57 39.20
C GLU A 519 35.35 -5.18 39.81
N PRO A 520 36.30 -4.79 40.73
CA PRO A 520 36.14 -3.58 41.53
C PRO A 520 35.93 -2.30 40.72
N TRP A 521 36.49 -2.23 39.52
CA TRP A 521 36.37 -1.09 38.61
C TRP A 521 35.06 -1.04 37.83
N ASN A 522 34.26 -2.12 37.77
CA ASN A 522 32.99 -2.13 37.04
C ASN A 522 31.98 -1.11 37.57
N SER A 523 31.98 -0.83 38.85
CA SER A 523 31.12 0.20 39.46
C SER A 523 31.40 1.61 38.94
N TYR A 524 32.55 1.80 38.31
CA TYR A 524 32.99 3.09 37.76
C TYR A 524 32.92 3.16 36.24
N LYS A 525 32.40 2.16 35.54
CA LYS A 525 32.39 2.04 34.07
C LYS A 525 31.89 3.31 33.38
N ASN A 526 30.94 4.02 33.96
CA ASN A 526 30.37 5.24 33.42
C ASN A 526 31.28 6.49 33.56
N TYR A 527 32.36 6.38 34.29
CA TYR A 527 33.34 7.44 34.51
C TYR A 527 34.68 7.15 33.82
N ILE A 528 34.79 6.05 33.06
CA ILE A 528 36.01 5.62 32.41
C ILE A 528 35.94 5.92 30.93
N PHE A 529 36.93 6.69 30.43
CA PHE A 529 37.02 7.16 29.05
C PHE A 529 38.26 6.69 28.34
N GLU A 530 39.32 6.42 29.12
CA GLU A 530 40.58 5.90 28.65
C GLU A 530 40.98 4.68 29.48
N VAL A 531 41.42 3.62 28.81
CA VAL A 531 42.02 2.46 29.44
C VAL A 531 43.48 2.36 28.99
N SER A 532 44.38 2.33 29.97
CA SER A 532 45.82 2.14 29.76
C SER A 532 46.27 0.86 30.44
N VAL A 533 46.73 -0.10 29.66
CA VAL A 533 47.30 -1.35 30.12
C VAL A 533 48.79 -1.20 30.06
N GLU A 534 49.45 -1.19 31.21
CA GLU A 534 50.89 -0.98 31.34
C GLU A 534 51.67 -2.31 31.48
N ASP A 535 52.98 -2.20 31.60
CA ASP A 535 53.89 -3.34 31.62
C ASP A 535 53.58 -4.35 32.72
N GLY A 536 53.79 -5.63 32.43
CA GLY A 536 53.57 -6.79 33.29
C GLY A 536 52.21 -7.43 33.11
N ILE A 537 51.23 -6.73 32.47
CA ILE A 537 49.96 -7.35 32.06
C ILE A 537 50.22 -8.18 30.79
N THR A 538 49.83 -9.48 30.82
CA THR A 538 50.10 -10.41 29.72
C THR A 538 48.88 -10.72 28.86
N GLU A 539 47.67 -10.50 29.39
CA GLU A 539 46.43 -10.83 28.70
C GLU A 539 45.33 -9.87 29.10
N ILE A 540 44.50 -9.49 28.13
CA ILE A 540 43.20 -8.88 28.37
C ILE A 540 42.19 -10.00 28.18
N GLY A 541 41.52 -10.43 29.24
CA GLY A 541 40.65 -11.59 29.27
C GLY A 541 39.34 -11.39 28.56
N GLU A 542 38.56 -12.48 28.45
CA GLU A 542 37.27 -12.48 27.81
C GLU A 542 36.30 -11.45 28.44
N SER A 543 35.64 -10.66 27.61
CA SER A 543 34.63 -9.66 28.00
C SER A 543 35.11 -8.61 29.03
N ALA A 544 36.41 -8.39 29.18
CA ALA A 544 37.01 -7.55 30.25
C ALA A 544 36.40 -6.12 30.30
N PHE A 545 36.08 -5.52 29.16
CA PHE A 545 35.49 -4.20 29.03
C PHE A 545 34.24 -4.20 28.18
N SER A 546 33.58 -5.35 28.07
CA SER A 546 32.37 -5.48 27.25
C SER A 546 31.25 -4.55 27.71
N GLY A 547 30.67 -3.78 26.76
CA GLY A 547 29.60 -2.84 27.04
C GLY A 547 30.02 -1.56 27.78
N TRP A 548 31.30 -1.23 27.75
CA TRP A 548 31.79 0.05 28.35
C TRP A 548 31.71 1.16 27.30
N ASN A 549 30.52 1.71 27.15
CA ASN A 549 30.18 2.63 26.04
C ASN A 549 30.86 3.99 26.12
N ASN A 550 31.56 4.31 27.22
CA ASN A 550 32.24 5.59 27.39
C ASN A 550 33.73 5.54 27.08
N ILE A 551 34.30 4.34 26.92
CA ILE A 551 35.71 4.23 26.54
C ILE A 551 35.91 4.83 25.16
N GLU A 552 36.82 5.77 25.04
CA GLU A 552 37.21 6.41 23.79
C GLU A 552 38.59 5.98 23.36
N LYS A 553 39.48 5.68 24.30
CA LYS A 553 40.86 5.33 24.02
C LYS A 553 41.29 4.09 24.78
N VAL A 554 42.05 3.26 24.11
CA VAL A 554 42.72 2.07 24.69
C VAL A 554 44.18 2.06 24.26
N ALA A 555 45.08 1.99 25.24
CA ALA A 555 46.52 1.78 25.00
C ALA A 555 46.95 0.47 25.66
N ILE A 556 47.61 -0.41 24.90
CA ILE A 556 48.00 -1.77 25.31
C ILE A 556 49.54 -1.85 25.24
N SER A 557 50.19 -2.30 26.33
CA SER A 557 51.65 -2.46 26.42
C SER A 557 52.18 -3.67 25.65
N GLU A 558 53.48 -3.70 25.42
CA GLU A 558 54.16 -4.75 24.68
C GLU A 558 54.18 -6.14 25.34
N ASN A 559 53.83 -6.21 26.63
CA ASN A 559 53.75 -7.49 27.35
C ASN A 559 52.47 -8.27 27.07
N VAL A 560 51.43 -7.61 26.53
CA VAL A 560 50.15 -8.26 26.23
C VAL A 560 50.29 -9.10 24.95
N THR A 561 50.13 -10.39 25.09
CA THR A 561 50.15 -11.32 23.94
C THR A 561 48.79 -11.66 23.39
N ASP A 562 47.73 -11.56 24.21
CA ASP A 562 46.39 -11.97 23.87
C ASP A 562 45.32 -10.96 24.25
N ILE A 563 44.38 -10.73 23.35
CA ILE A 563 43.13 -10.06 23.63
C ILE A 563 41.99 -11.07 23.50
N GLY A 564 41.35 -11.38 24.64
CA GLY A 564 40.28 -12.37 24.79
C GLY A 564 39.04 -12.02 24.02
N SER A 565 38.20 -13.03 23.78
CA SER A 565 36.93 -12.87 23.07
C SER A 565 36.03 -11.81 23.72
N TYR A 566 35.40 -10.97 22.91
CA TYR A 566 34.48 -9.91 23.37
C TYR A 566 35.13 -8.86 24.31
N ALA A 567 36.45 -8.76 24.42
CA ALA A 567 37.12 -7.91 25.42
C ALA A 567 36.62 -6.45 25.37
N PHE A 568 36.43 -5.89 24.19
CA PHE A 568 35.89 -4.54 23.96
C PHE A 568 34.58 -4.58 23.15
N TYR A 569 33.80 -5.67 23.27
CA TYR A 569 32.51 -5.79 22.62
C TYR A 569 31.60 -4.63 23.03
N ASP A 570 30.94 -4.01 22.07
CA ASP A 570 29.95 -2.93 22.27
C ASP A 570 30.51 -1.67 22.97
N CYS A 571 31.83 -1.40 22.82
CA CYS A 571 32.45 -0.15 23.24
C CYS A 571 32.19 0.92 22.17
N THR A 572 30.95 1.44 22.14
CA THR A 572 30.45 2.27 21.05
C THR A 572 31.17 3.62 20.88
N SER A 573 31.78 4.16 21.94
CA SER A 573 32.55 5.40 21.88
C SER A 573 34.04 5.21 21.54
N LEU A 574 34.50 3.98 21.44
CA LEU A 574 35.94 3.69 21.21
C LEU A 574 36.37 4.23 19.84
N GLU A 575 37.29 5.18 19.85
CA GLU A 575 37.83 5.90 18.67
C GLU A 575 39.28 5.51 18.35
N ASP A 576 40.08 5.25 19.37
CA ASP A 576 41.52 5.07 19.26
C ASP A 576 41.98 3.83 20.05
N VAL A 577 42.66 2.92 19.35
CA VAL A 577 43.23 1.71 19.92
C VAL A 577 44.72 1.61 19.52
N SER A 578 45.61 1.73 20.49
CA SER A 578 47.06 1.51 20.28
C SER A 578 47.42 0.09 20.70
N LEU A 579 47.75 -0.75 19.71
CA LEU A 579 48.25 -2.11 19.89
C LEU A 579 49.82 -2.09 19.85
N SER A 580 50.44 -2.98 20.60
CA SER A 580 51.93 -3.08 20.70
C SER A 580 52.47 -4.33 20.03
N GLU A 581 53.76 -4.31 19.71
CA GLU A 581 54.51 -5.37 18.99
C GLU A 581 54.60 -6.72 19.72
N GLY A 582 54.17 -6.79 20.98
CA GLY A 582 54.04 -8.05 21.73
C GLY A 582 52.78 -8.87 21.43
N LEU A 583 51.77 -8.26 20.81
CA LEU A 583 50.48 -8.86 20.59
C LEU A 583 50.51 -9.95 19.51
N GLU A 584 50.13 -11.18 19.86
CA GLU A 584 50.12 -12.32 18.95
C GLU A 584 48.74 -12.71 18.47
N ARG A 585 47.71 -12.55 19.35
CA ARG A 585 46.38 -13.08 19.09
C ARG A 585 45.28 -12.08 19.49
N ILE A 586 44.33 -11.86 18.57
CA ILE A 586 43.08 -11.12 18.81
C ILE A 586 41.97 -12.12 18.58
N LEU A 587 41.20 -12.48 19.64
CA LEU A 587 40.23 -13.54 19.59
C LEU A 587 38.91 -13.07 18.97
N ILE A 588 37.81 -13.82 19.19
CA ILE A 588 36.54 -13.63 18.52
C ILE A 588 35.86 -12.35 19.01
N ARG A 589 35.35 -11.52 18.07
CA ARG A 589 34.47 -10.36 18.34
C ARG A 589 35.04 -9.31 19.30
N VAL A 590 36.35 -9.16 19.36
CA VAL A 590 37.01 -8.27 20.33
C VAL A 590 36.51 -6.84 20.23
N PHE A 591 36.41 -6.27 19.04
CA PHE A 591 35.94 -4.90 18.80
C PHE A 591 34.56 -4.87 18.11
N GLU A 592 33.74 -5.92 18.27
CA GLU A 592 32.40 -5.92 17.67
C GLU A 592 31.59 -4.73 18.22
N ASN A 593 30.93 -4.01 17.34
CA ASN A 593 30.12 -2.80 17.59
C ASN A 593 30.91 -1.60 18.17
N CYS A 594 32.24 -1.56 18.06
CA CYS A 594 32.99 -0.33 18.32
C CYS A 594 32.72 0.68 17.18
N SER A 595 31.50 1.25 17.19
CA SER A 595 30.96 2.01 16.07
C SER A 595 31.69 3.31 15.77
N ASN A 596 32.46 3.83 16.73
CA ASN A 596 33.25 5.05 16.59
C ASN A 596 34.69 4.78 16.12
N LEU A 597 35.17 3.53 16.13
CA LEU A 597 36.51 3.19 15.70
C LEU A 597 36.72 3.56 14.23
N THR A 598 37.73 4.43 13.98
CA THR A 598 37.93 4.99 12.63
C THR A 598 39.05 4.31 11.86
N GLU A 599 40.06 3.83 12.56
CA GLU A 599 41.21 3.10 12.04
C GLU A 599 41.79 2.19 13.10
N ILE A 600 42.54 1.19 12.66
CA ILE A 600 43.33 0.30 13.51
C ILE A 600 44.60 -0.11 12.77
N VAL A 601 45.71 -0.07 13.49
CA VAL A 601 47.03 -0.51 13.01
C VAL A 601 47.43 -1.74 13.80
N PHE A 602 47.70 -2.83 13.10
CA PHE A 602 48.15 -4.07 13.70
C PHE A 602 49.66 -4.14 13.71
N PRO A 603 50.25 -4.59 14.80
CA PRO A 603 51.65 -4.95 14.82
C PRO A 603 51.86 -6.22 13.98
N GLU A 604 53.06 -6.35 13.40
CA GLU A 604 53.44 -7.50 12.58
C GLU A 604 53.56 -8.83 13.38
N SER A 605 53.60 -8.74 14.71
CA SER A 605 53.56 -9.88 15.62
C SER A 605 52.21 -10.63 15.61
N VAL A 606 51.12 -10.00 15.16
CA VAL A 606 49.81 -10.64 15.15
C VAL A 606 49.76 -11.73 14.08
N THR A 607 49.50 -12.95 14.52
CA THR A 607 49.40 -14.14 13.66
C THR A 607 47.99 -14.70 13.59
N LYS A 608 47.07 -14.23 14.50
CA LYS A 608 45.69 -14.68 14.52
C LYS A 608 44.73 -13.57 14.81
N ILE A 609 43.70 -13.43 13.93
CA ILE A 609 42.59 -12.53 14.07
C ILE A 609 41.29 -13.38 14.02
N GLY A 610 40.50 -13.37 15.10
CA GLY A 610 39.30 -14.16 15.22
C GLY A 610 38.13 -13.63 14.36
N GLY A 611 37.10 -14.43 14.24
CA GLY A 611 35.87 -14.00 13.51
C GLY A 611 35.15 -12.86 14.21
N GLY A 612 34.55 -11.98 13.44
CA GLY A 612 33.71 -10.88 13.91
C GLY A 612 34.46 -9.77 14.64
N VAL A 613 35.81 -9.72 14.57
CA VAL A 613 36.61 -8.76 15.37
C VAL A 613 36.13 -7.33 15.18
N PHE A 614 35.79 -6.92 13.97
CA PHE A 614 35.32 -5.55 13.66
C PHE A 614 33.87 -5.51 13.23
N ARG A 615 33.12 -6.55 13.50
CA ARG A 615 31.70 -6.56 13.12
C ARG A 615 30.99 -5.33 13.70
N GLY A 616 30.31 -4.55 12.86
CA GLY A 616 29.58 -3.36 13.30
C GLY A 616 30.44 -2.11 13.56
N CYS A 617 31.76 -2.13 13.31
CA CYS A 617 32.61 -0.95 13.35
C CYS A 617 32.27 0.00 12.19
N SER A 618 31.13 0.67 12.29
CA SER A 618 30.52 1.39 11.17
C SER A 618 31.31 2.61 10.67
N LYS A 619 32.18 3.19 11.51
CA LYS A 619 33.06 4.32 11.12
C LYS A 619 34.44 3.89 10.64
N LEU A 620 34.83 2.61 10.73
CA LEU A 620 36.12 2.11 10.29
C LEU A 620 36.31 2.40 8.79
N LYS A 621 37.40 3.09 8.45
CA LYS A 621 37.68 3.56 7.07
C LYS A 621 38.72 2.72 6.35
N LYS A 622 39.71 2.21 7.07
CA LYS A 622 40.84 1.46 6.54
C LYS A 622 41.27 0.39 7.55
N ALA A 623 41.73 -0.75 7.08
CA ALA A 623 42.39 -1.76 7.86
C ALA A 623 43.60 -2.30 7.07
N GLU A 624 44.76 -2.28 7.71
CA GLU A 624 46.00 -2.94 7.18
C GLU A 624 46.25 -4.17 8.04
N LEU A 625 46.15 -5.35 7.42
CA LEU A 625 46.27 -6.61 8.15
C LEU A 625 47.74 -7.08 8.16
N PRO A 626 48.22 -7.68 9.28
CA PRO A 626 49.60 -8.12 9.41
C PRO A 626 49.90 -9.31 8.47
N GLN A 627 51.16 -9.40 8.00
CA GLN A 627 51.55 -10.43 7.04
C GLN A 627 51.53 -11.87 7.59
N GLY A 628 51.43 -12.02 8.93
CA GLY A 628 51.45 -13.33 9.62
C GLY A 628 50.15 -14.11 9.51
N ILE A 629 49.02 -13.49 9.16
CA ILE A 629 47.71 -14.16 9.15
C ILE A 629 47.50 -15.02 7.90
N SER A 630 46.83 -16.16 8.05
CA SER A 630 46.54 -17.12 6.98
C SER A 630 45.05 -17.19 6.61
N GLU A 631 44.19 -16.57 7.40
CA GLU A 631 42.73 -16.56 7.20
C GLU A 631 42.12 -15.25 7.68
N ILE A 632 41.03 -14.86 7.05
CA ILE A 632 40.08 -13.85 7.53
C ILE A 632 38.87 -14.62 8.06
N GLY A 633 38.59 -14.52 9.36
CA GLY A 633 37.51 -15.25 10.01
C GLY A 633 36.11 -14.76 9.56
N ASP A 634 35.10 -15.56 9.88
CA ASP A 634 33.69 -15.20 9.58
C ASP A 634 33.32 -13.85 10.21
N ASN A 635 32.56 -13.04 9.50
CA ASN A 635 32.05 -11.74 9.94
C ASN A 635 33.13 -10.70 10.33
N THR A 636 34.40 -10.87 10.01
CA THR A 636 35.47 -10.02 10.55
C THR A 636 35.21 -8.52 10.33
N PHE A 637 34.78 -8.09 9.13
CA PHE A 637 34.41 -6.72 8.82
C PHE A 637 32.92 -6.54 8.52
N ASN A 638 32.07 -7.47 8.97
CA ASN A 638 30.64 -7.41 8.71
C ASN A 638 30.04 -6.08 9.23
N ARG A 639 29.34 -5.35 8.35
CA ARG A 639 28.74 -4.01 8.61
C ARG A 639 29.76 -2.90 8.94
N CYS A 640 31.01 -3.03 8.49
CA CYS A 640 31.93 -1.90 8.46
C CYS A 640 31.59 -0.96 7.31
N ARG A 641 30.48 -0.23 7.45
CA ARG A 641 29.83 0.52 6.35
C ARG A 641 30.74 1.56 5.71
N ASN A 642 31.66 2.19 6.47
CA ASN A 642 32.57 3.22 5.97
C ASN A 642 33.94 2.70 5.50
N LEU A 643 34.15 1.39 5.58
CA LEU A 643 35.38 0.76 5.13
C LEU A 643 35.58 0.96 3.63
N LYS A 644 36.67 1.63 3.23
CA LYS A 644 36.98 1.97 1.83
C LYS A 644 37.95 1.00 1.19
N SER A 645 38.92 0.57 1.97
CA SER A 645 39.98 -0.34 1.50
C SER A 645 40.45 -1.26 2.61
N VAL A 646 40.84 -2.46 2.23
CA VAL A 646 41.51 -3.43 3.11
C VAL A 646 42.69 -4.01 2.32
N THR A 647 43.89 -3.99 2.95
CA THR A 647 45.05 -4.68 2.42
C THR A 647 45.11 -6.08 3.00
N LEU A 648 44.93 -7.08 2.15
CA LEU A 648 44.97 -8.48 2.51
C LEU A 648 46.34 -9.07 2.22
N PRO A 649 47.00 -9.78 3.18
CA PRO A 649 48.25 -10.42 2.95
C PRO A 649 48.16 -11.57 1.94
N ASP A 650 49.27 -11.79 1.20
CA ASP A 650 49.37 -12.90 0.22
C ASP A 650 49.21 -14.29 0.87
N ASN A 651 49.51 -14.42 2.15
CA ASN A 651 49.40 -15.69 2.88
C ASN A 651 47.97 -16.16 3.16
N VAL A 652 46.96 -15.26 2.98
CA VAL A 652 45.59 -15.61 3.23
C VAL A 652 45.10 -16.62 2.21
N THR A 653 44.62 -17.75 2.69
CA THR A 653 44.11 -18.86 1.89
C THR A 653 42.59 -19.03 2.01
N TYR A 654 41.99 -18.42 3.02
CA TYR A 654 40.56 -18.48 3.31
C TYR A 654 40.00 -17.10 3.75
N ILE A 655 38.88 -16.70 3.16
CA ILE A 655 38.06 -15.58 3.61
C ILE A 655 36.70 -16.14 4.03
N GLY A 656 36.32 -15.93 5.28
CA GLY A 656 35.16 -16.53 5.92
C GLY A 656 33.81 -16.01 5.48
N ASN A 657 32.77 -16.68 5.95
CA ASN A 657 31.37 -16.28 5.69
C ASN A 657 31.11 -14.85 6.17
N GLN A 658 30.44 -14.06 5.34
CA GLN A 658 30.06 -12.67 5.66
C GLN A 658 31.26 -11.77 6.06
N ALA A 659 32.48 -12.12 5.70
CA ALA A 659 33.67 -11.40 6.20
C ALA A 659 33.64 -9.91 5.87
N PHE A 660 33.09 -9.51 4.71
CA PHE A 660 32.93 -8.11 4.27
C PHE A 660 31.47 -7.74 4.03
N CYS A 661 30.51 -8.53 4.51
CA CYS A 661 29.09 -8.27 4.34
C CYS A 661 28.69 -6.90 4.89
N GLY A 662 28.02 -6.06 4.09
CA GLY A 662 27.60 -4.72 4.48
C GLY A 662 28.73 -3.69 4.52
N CYS A 663 29.87 -3.94 3.87
CA CYS A 663 30.91 -2.94 3.65
C CYS A 663 30.52 -2.02 2.48
N GLU A 664 29.48 -1.21 2.70
CA GLU A 664 28.81 -0.43 1.65
C GLU A 664 29.72 0.54 0.88
N ASN A 665 30.79 1.00 1.51
CA ASN A 665 31.75 1.95 0.93
C ASN A 665 33.05 1.33 0.42
N LEU A 666 33.16 0.01 0.45
CA LEU A 666 34.37 -0.69 -0.02
C LEU A 666 34.53 -0.51 -1.53
N THR A 667 35.60 0.15 -1.94
CA THR A 667 35.87 0.45 -3.35
C THR A 667 37.08 -0.31 -3.86
N GLU A 668 38.09 -0.54 -3.00
CA GLU A 668 39.36 -1.11 -3.34
C GLU A 668 39.60 -2.40 -2.53
N LEU A 669 39.57 -3.52 -3.21
CA LEU A 669 39.90 -4.81 -2.62
C LEU A 669 40.61 -5.67 -3.65
N THR A 670 41.81 -6.10 -3.31
CA THR A 670 42.55 -7.08 -4.07
C THR A 670 42.58 -8.40 -3.31
N LEU A 671 42.08 -9.46 -3.92
CA LEU A 671 42.09 -10.78 -3.30
C LEU A 671 43.51 -11.38 -3.34
N PRO A 672 43.95 -12.05 -2.25
CA PRO A 672 45.24 -12.68 -2.16
C PRO A 672 45.46 -13.72 -3.25
N LYS A 673 46.63 -13.74 -3.85
CA LYS A 673 46.93 -14.68 -4.94
C LYS A 673 46.88 -16.15 -4.51
N ASN A 674 47.13 -16.45 -3.23
CA ASN A 674 47.11 -17.81 -2.66
C ASN A 674 45.73 -18.21 -2.12
N LEU A 675 44.70 -17.38 -2.32
CA LEU A 675 43.33 -17.65 -1.87
C LEU A 675 42.80 -18.92 -2.51
N LYS A 676 42.24 -19.82 -1.68
CA LYS A 676 41.70 -21.11 -2.10
C LYS A 676 40.18 -21.18 -1.90
N LYS A 677 39.66 -20.44 -0.91
CA LYS A 677 38.24 -20.55 -0.54
C LYS A 677 37.69 -19.20 -0.10
N LEU A 678 36.48 -18.92 -0.58
CA LEU A 678 35.60 -17.84 -0.16
C LEU A 678 34.42 -18.43 0.60
N GLY A 679 33.93 -17.75 1.63
CA GLY A 679 32.72 -18.08 2.38
C GLY A 679 31.47 -17.51 1.74
N GLU A 680 30.33 -17.99 2.19
CA GLU A 680 29.02 -17.50 1.76
C GLU A 680 28.82 -16.04 2.16
N ASN A 681 28.11 -15.28 1.33
CA ASN A 681 27.77 -13.88 1.61
C ASN A 681 29.01 -12.98 1.84
N THR A 682 30.20 -13.38 1.41
CA THR A 682 31.44 -12.67 1.78
C THR A 682 31.37 -11.20 1.43
N PHE A 683 30.88 -10.83 0.24
CA PHE A 683 30.77 -9.45 -0.24
C PHE A 683 29.32 -8.97 -0.37
N TRP A 684 28.38 -9.61 0.33
CA TRP A 684 26.99 -9.17 0.29
C TRP A 684 26.88 -7.70 0.73
N ASP A 685 26.13 -6.90 -0.04
CA ASP A 685 25.88 -5.46 0.21
C ASP A 685 27.16 -4.58 0.16
N CYS A 686 28.18 -5.01 -0.60
CA CYS A 686 29.35 -4.19 -0.92
C CYS A 686 29.05 -3.28 -2.13
N LYS A 687 28.22 -2.25 -1.90
CA LYS A 687 27.57 -1.44 -2.95
C LYS A 687 28.53 -0.71 -3.88
N LYS A 688 29.78 -0.42 -3.43
CA LYS A 688 30.72 0.42 -4.19
C LYS A 688 31.87 -0.33 -4.85
N ILE A 689 31.97 -1.63 -4.68
CA ILE A 689 32.94 -2.43 -5.45
C ILE A 689 32.55 -2.34 -6.93
N THR A 690 33.51 -1.94 -7.78
CA THR A 690 33.26 -1.79 -9.23
C THR A 690 33.83 -2.93 -10.06
N SER A 691 34.85 -3.58 -9.59
CA SER A 691 35.49 -4.73 -10.24
C SER A 691 36.19 -5.62 -9.22
N ILE A 692 36.28 -6.91 -9.51
CA ILE A 692 37.01 -7.87 -8.69
C ILE A 692 37.59 -8.99 -9.58
N THR A 693 38.77 -9.46 -9.22
CA THR A 693 39.43 -10.59 -9.88
C THR A 693 39.52 -11.75 -8.89
N ILE A 694 38.93 -12.88 -9.25
CA ILE A 694 38.99 -14.13 -8.48
C ILE A 694 40.34 -14.83 -8.77
N PRO A 695 41.10 -15.21 -7.74
CA PRO A 695 42.38 -15.90 -7.95
C PRO A 695 42.25 -17.34 -8.46
N GLU A 696 43.24 -17.82 -9.17
CA GLU A 696 43.33 -19.17 -9.75
C GLU A 696 43.21 -20.33 -8.73
N GLY A 697 43.41 -20.07 -7.44
CA GLY A 697 43.25 -21.06 -6.39
C GLY A 697 41.78 -21.38 -6.03
N VAL A 698 40.87 -20.51 -6.42
CA VAL A 698 39.45 -20.65 -6.11
C VAL A 698 38.75 -21.54 -7.13
N THR A 699 37.99 -22.52 -6.63
CA THR A 699 37.25 -23.48 -7.49
C THR A 699 35.74 -23.35 -7.42
N THR A 700 35.22 -22.63 -6.41
CA THR A 700 33.78 -22.44 -6.20
C THR A 700 33.51 -20.98 -5.81
N LEU A 701 32.53 -20.34 -6.43
CA LEU A 701 31.93 -19.08 -5.98
C LEU A 701 30.71 -19.42 -5.10
N PRO A 702 30.76 -19.13 -3.79
CA PRO A 702 29.72 -19.56 -2.87
C PRO A 702 28.42 -18.76 -2.98
N GLU A 703 27.42 -19.24 -2.27
CA GLU A 703 26.06 -18.68 -2.23
C GLU A 703 26.10 -17.20 -1.79
N TYR A 704 25.31 -16.34 -2.51
CA TYR A 704 25.19 -14.89 -2.28
C TYR A 704 26.51 -14.11 -2.26
N LEU A 705 27.59 -14.62 -2.87
CA LEU A 705 28.94 -14.04 -2.78
C LEU A 705 28.96 -12.52 -3.01
N PHE A 706 28.32 -12.04 -4.10
CA PHE A 706 28.25 -10.63 -4.50
C PHE A 706 26.82 -10.07 -4.45
N ASN A 707 25.93 -10.68 -3.67
CA ASN A 707 24.56 -10.20 -3.61
C ASN A 707 24.51 -8.71 -3.23
N THR A 708 23.74 -7.93 -4.01
CA THR A 708 23.57 -6.46 -3.81
C THR A 708 24.88 -5.66 -3.93
N CYS A 709 25.84 -6.15 -4.73
CA CYS A 709 27.00 -5.36 -5.18
C CYS A 709 26.56 -4.47 -6.35
N GLU A 710 25.78 -3.42 -6.06
CA GLU A 710 25.06 -2.59 -7.05
C GLU A 710 25.99 -1.91 -8.08
N SER A 711 27.22 -1.55 -7.70
CA SER A 711 28.19 -0.89 -8.59
C SER A 711 29.13 -1.85 -9.34
N LEU A 712 29.03 -3.15 -9.10
CA LEU A 712 29.92 -4.15 -9.68
C LEU A 712 29.67 -4.25 -11.20
N LYS A 713 30.66 -3.86 -11.99
CA LYS A 713 30.58 -3.83 -13.46
C LYS A 713 31.22 -5.02 -14.12
N THR A 714 32.32 -5.50 -13.56
CA THR A 714 33.12 -6.59 -14.14
C THR A 714 33.61 -7.53 -13.05
N VAL A 715 33.58 -8.81 -13.33
CA VAL A 715 34.19 -9.86 -12.50
C VAL A 715 35.04 -10.74 -13.41
N THR A 716 36.29 -10.91 -13.07
CA THR A 716 37.16 -11.86 -13.76
C THR A 716 37.15 -13.17 -12.98
N ILE A 717 36.64 -14.23 -13.63
CA ILE A 717 36.53 -15.58 -13.07
C ILE A 717 37.55 -16.48 -13.77
N PRO A 718 38.45 -17.16 -13.04
CA PRO A 718 39.41 -18.07 -13.68
C PRO A 718 38.77 -19.37 -14.12
N GLU A 719 39.39 -20.05 -15.10
CA GLU A 719 38.93 -21.34 -15.62
C GLU A 719 39.00 -22.48 -14.58
N THR A 720 39.64 -22.26 -13.43
CA THR A 720 39.67 -23.21 -12.31
C THR A 720 38.33 -23.29 -11.55
N VAL A 721 37.45 -22.28 -11.73
CA VAL A 721 36.10 -22.30 -11.12
C VAL A 721 35.21 -23.25 -11.88
N THR A 722 34.70 -24.25 -11.18
CA THR A 722 33.80 -25.28 -11.72
C THR A 722 32.38 -25.17 -11.19
N GLU A 723 32.16 -24.32 -10.19
CA GLU A 723 30.87 -24.14 -9.57
C GLU A 723 30.62 -22.68 -9.18
N ILE A 724 29.43 -22.17 -9.56
CA ILE A 724 28.90 -20.90 -9.13
C ILE A 724 27.58 -21.21 -8.40
N ASP A 725 27.54 -20.90 -7.10
CA ASP A 725 26.40 -21.23 -6.28
C ASP A 725 25.22 -20.28 -6.50
N GLN A 726 24.08 -20.67 -5.93
CA GLN A 726 22.83 -19.93 -6.09
C GLN A 726 22.99 -18.47 -5.64
N ARG A 727 22.38 -17.58 -6.41
CA ARG A 727 22.31 -16.13 -6.10
C ARG A 727 23.68 -15.44 -5.92
N ALA A 728 24.75 -16.02 -6.45
CA ALA A 728 26.12 -15.49 -6.28
C ALA A 728 26.26 -14.05 -6.77
N PHE A 729 25.55 -13.64 -7.82
CA PHE A 729 25.53 -12.29 -8.40
C PHE A 729 24.16 -11.60 -8.30
N GLN A 730 23.30 -12.04 -7.40
CA GLN A 730 21.97 -11.45 -7.24
C GLN A 730 22.07 -9.95 -6.97
N ASN A 731 21.23 -9.13 -7.64
CA ASN A 731 21.18 -7.67 -7.50
C ASN A 731 22.48 -6.92 -7.87
N CYS A 732 23.37 -7.52 -8.67
CA CYS A 732 24.50 -6.80 -9.27
C CYS A 732 24.02 -5.92 -10.41
N SER A 733 23.29 -4.85 -10.07
CA SER A 733 22.52 -4.03 -11.04
C SER A 733 23.35 -3.31 -12.09
N SER A 734 24.66 -3.12 -11.84
CA SER A 734 25.60 -2.50 -12.80
C SER A 734 26.42 -3.51 -13.61
N LEU A 735 26.26 -4.81 -13.40
CA LEU A 735 27.04 -5.84 -14.13
C LEU A 735 26.65 -5.84 -15.61
N THR A 736 27.58 -5.42 -16.47
CA THR A 736 27.27 -5.24 -17.90
C THR A 736 27.56 -6.46 -18.75
N GLY A 737 28.43 -7.34 -18.27
CA GLY A 737 28.82 -8.59 -18.93
C GLY A 737 29.68 -9.42 -17.98
N ILE A 738 29.69 -10.72 -18.20
CA ILE A 738 30.49 -11.69 -17.46
C ILE A 738 30.89 -12.85 -18.36
N GLU A 739 32.16 -13.27 -18.28
CA GLU A 739 32.65 -14.47 -18.92
C GLU A 739 32.57 -15.62 -17.90
N LEU A 740 31.88 -16.69 -18.28
CA LEU A 740 31.69 -17.85 -17.43
C LEU A 740 32.71 -18.94 -17.78
N PRO A 741 33.36 -19.54 -16.78
CA PRO A 741 34.33 -20.61 -17.02
C PRO A 741 33.74 -21.82 -17.73
N SER A 742 34.51 -22.44 -18.59
CA SER A 742 34.09 -23.62 -19.36
C SER A 742 33.77 -24.85 -18.49
N GLY A 743 34.29 -24.90 -17.24
CA GLY A 743 34.07 -25.99 -16.30
C GLY A 743 32.70 -26.08 -15.65
N ILE A 744 31.85 -25.01 -15.72
CA ILE A 744 30.54 -25.03 -15.11
C ILE A 744 29.57 -25.95 -15.86
N ILE A 745 28.75 -26.70 -15.07
CA ILE A 745 27.75 -27.63 -15.59
C ILE A 745 26.32 -27.09 -15.40
N ASN A 746 26.10 -26.23 -14.41
CA ASN A 746 24.79 -25.67 -14.08
C ASN A 746 24.90 -24.17 -13.77
N ILE A 747 23.95 -23.38 -14.23
CA ILE A 747 23.64 -22.07 -13.69
C ILE A 747 22.58 -22.30 -12.62
N LYS A 748 22.89 -22.04 -11.36
CA LYS A 748 21.99 -22.31 -10.24
C LYS A 748 20.87 -21.27 -10.11
N GLU A 749 19.94 -21.51 -9.16
CA GLU A 749 18.81 -20.60 -8.87
C GLU A 749 19.30 -19.17 -8.62
N GLY A 750 18.65 -18.20 -9.27
CA GLY A 750 18.85 -16.78 -9.03
C GLY A 750 20.28 -16.27 -9.23
N THR A 751 21.19 -17.04 -9.86
CA THR A 751 22.62 -16.69 -9.97
C THR A 751 22.84 -15.25 -10.43
N PHE A 752 22.06 -14.77 -11.42
CA PHE A 752 22.11 -13.40 -11.96
C PHE A 752 20.77 -12.65 -11.76
N PHE A 753 20.02 -13.02 -10.75
CA PHE A 753 18.74 -12.35 -10.46
C PHE A 753 18.93 -10.84 -10.29
N SER A 754 18.14 -10.04 -11.02
CA SER A 754 18.19 -8.56 -11.02
C SER A 754 19.56 -7.96 -11.39
N CYS A 755 20.34 -8.61 -12.26
CA CYS A 755 21.49 -8.00 -12.93
C CYS A 755 20.99 -7.07 -14.04
N ALA A 756 20.43 -5.92 -13.67
CA ALA A 756 19.66 -5.05 -14.54
C ALA A 756 20.42 -4.51 -15.76
N ALA A 757 21.73 -4.32 -15.65
CA ALA A 757 22.58 -3.79 -16.73
C ALA A 757 23.19 -4.88 -17.63
N LEU A 758 23.00 -6.15 -17.31
CA LEU A 758 23.55 -7.27 -18.12
C LEU A 758 22.92 -7.27 -19.51
N LYS A 759 23.77 -7.11 -20.55
CA LYS A 759 23.29 -6.96 -21.93
C LYS A 759 23.30 -8.24 -22.72
N GLU A 760 24.33 -9.04 -22.55
CA GLU A 760 24.47 -10.33 -23.22
C GLU A 760 25.18 -11.33 -22.31
N ILE A 761 24.88 -12.60 -22.53
CA ILE A 761 25.57 -13.70 -21.87
C ILE A 761 25.73 -14.87 -22.82
N VAL A 762 26.91 -15.48 -22.76
CA VAL A 762 27.22 -16.74 -23.44
C VAL A 762 27.25 -17.83 -22.36
N ILE A 763 26.33 -18.77 -22.44
CA ILE A 763 26.29 -19.92 -21.54
C ILE A 763 27.32 -20.94 -22.04
N PRO A 764 28.24 -21.41 -21.20
CA PRO A 764 29.28 -22.36 -21.59
C PRO A 764 28.74 -23.69 -22.13
N GLU A 765 29.53 -24.31 -23.04
CA GLU A 765 29.14 -25.53 -23.76
C GLU A 765 28.82 -26.74 -22.86
N ASN A 766 29.30 -26.79 -21.64
CA ASN A 766 29.05 -27.89 -20.72
C ASN A 766 27.79 -27.72 -19.86
N VAL A 767 27.15 -26.54 -19.89
CA VAL A 767 25.97 -26.25 -19.06
C VAL A 767 24.76 -27.05 -19.56
N ARG A 768 24.16 -27.80 -18.65
CA ARG A 768 23.00 -28.65 -18.93
C ARG A 768 21.71 -28.10 -18.32
N ASN A 769 21.81 -27.31 -17.25
CA ASN A 769 20.64 -26.82 -16.53
C ASN A 769 20.81 -25.33 -16.20
N ILE A 770 19.74 -24.57 -16.36
CA ILE A 770 19.57 -23.20 -15.87
C ILE A 770 18.49 -23.27 -14.80
N GLY A 771 18.79 -22.80 -13.59
CA GLY A 771 17.94 -22.85 -12.42
C GLY A 771 16.81 -21.81 -12.46
N ASP A 772 15.92 -21.91 -11.49
CA ASP A 772 14.80 -21.01 -11.34
C ASP A 772 15.29 -19.55 -11.15
N ASN A 773 14.60 -18.60 -11.79
CA ASN A 773 14.90 -17.17 -11.70
C ASN A 773 16.36 -16.78 -12.02
N ALA A 774 17.13 -17.63 -12.69
CA ALA A 774 18.57 -17.45 -12.88
C ALA A 774 18.95 -16.10 -13.49
N PHE A 775 18.15 -15.54 -14.40
CA PHE A 775 18.31 -14.24 -15.05
C PHE A 775 17.08 -13.34 -14.88
N SER A 776 16.19 -13.66 -13.95
CA SER A 776 15.00 -12.84 -13.70
C SER A 776 15.39 -11.41 -13.31
N GLY A 777 14.71 -10.40 -13.89
CA GLY A 777 15.01 -8.99 -13.64
C GLY A 777 16.25 -8.46 -14.36
N CYS A 778 16.82 -9.20 -15.32
CA CYS A 778 17.87 -8.70 -16.20
C CYS A 778 17.27 -7.80 -17.29
N TYR A 779 16.80 -6.62 -16.91
CA TYR A 779 16.02 -5.71 -17.77
C TYR A 779 16.70 -5.34 -19.08
N SER A 780 18.05 -5.22 -19.08
CA SER A 780 18.84 -4.84 -20.25
C SER A 780 19.31 -6.02 -21.10
N LEU A 781 18.99 -7.27 -20.71
CA LEU A 781 19.46 -8.46 -21.40
C LEU A 781 18.86 -8.56 -22.79
N GLU A 782 19.68 -8.39 -23.81
CA GLU A 782 19.29 -8.39 -25.20
C GLU A 782 19.51 -9.72 -25.91
N LYS A 783 20.56 -10.46 -25.49
CA LYS A 783 20.97 -11.71 -26.17
C LYS A 783 21.46 -12.73 -25.16
N VAL A 784 20.98 -13.96 -25.34
CA VAL A 784 21.46 -15.15 -24.63
C VAL A 784 21.91 -16.18 -25.67
N THR A 785 23.12 -16.71 -25.52
CA THR A 785 23.61 -17.81 -26.34
C THR A 785 23.65 -19.08 -25.51
N PHE A 786 22.88 -20.08 -25.90
CA PHE A 786 22.76 -21.36 -25.21
C PHE A 786 23.68 -22.41 -25.81
N PRO A 787 24.21 -23.32 -24.98
CA PRO A 787 24.95 -24.50 -25.48
C PRO A 787 23.99 -25.52 -26.12
N SER A 788 24.53 -26.34 -27.03
CA SER A 788 23.74 -27.41 -27.69
C SER A 788 23.31 -28.54 -26.75
N VAL A 789 23.95 -28.66 -25.59
CA VAL A 789 23.69 -29.71 -24.58
C VAL A 789 22.72 -29.31 -23.48
N LEU A 790 22.14 -28.11 -23.55
CA LEU A 790 21.19 -27.61 -22.57
C LEU A 790 19.94 -28.51 -22.51
N LYS A 791 19.53 -28.89 -21.27
CA LYS A 791 18.43 -29.82 -21.06
C LYS A 791 17.22 -29.18 -20.38
N ASN A 792 17.48 -28.32 -19.38
CA ASN A 792 16.41 -27.75 -18.54
C ASN A 792 16.61 -26.24 -18.38
N ILE A 793 15.50 -25.52 -18.38
CA ILE A 793 15.40 -24.11 -17.98
C ILE A 793 14.35 -24.04 -16.87
N GLY A 794 14.73 -23.44 -15.74
CA GLY A 794 13.88 -23.33 -14.56
C GLY A 794 12.76 -22.30 -14.70
N SER A 795 11.88 -22.31 -13.71
CA SER A 795 10.75 -21.39 -13.59
C SER A 795 11.24 -19.95 -13.49
N GLY A 796 10.60 -19.03 -14.22
CA GLY A 796 10.94 -17.59 -14.17
C GLY A 796 12.37 -17.27 -14.62
N ALA A 797 13.10 -18.19 -15.24
CA ALA A 797 14.53 -18.03 -15.51
C ALA A 797 14.88 -16.74 -16.26
N PHE A 798 13.98 -16.25 -17.11
CA PHE A 798 14.11 -15.00 -17.86
C PHE A 798 12.96 -14.01 -17.59
N ALA A 799 12.27 -14.15 -16.47
CA ALA A 799 11.21 -13.25 -16.09
C ALA A 799 11.73 -11.80 -16.03
N SER A 800 10.91 -10.85 -16.46
CA SER A 800 11.27 -9.42 -16.49
C SER A 800 12.51 -9.05 -17.32
N CYS A 801 12.93 -9.89 -18.28
CA CYS A 801 13.96 -9.56 -19.26
C CYS A 801 13.39 -8.71 -20.40
N GLY A 802 12.94 -7.48 -20.08
CA GLY A 802 12.21 -6.62 -21.02
C GLY A 802 12.93 -6.29 -22.33
N SER A 803 14.26 -6.25 -22.34
CA SER A 803 15.07 -5.96 -23.53
C SER A 803 15.45 -7.18 -24.38
N LEU A 804 15.04 -8.37 -23.98
CA LEU A 804 15.48 -9.60 -24.65
C LEU A 804 15.03 -9.65 -26.11
N LYS A 805 15.98 -9.67 -27.04
CA LYS A 805 15.75 -9.63 -28.50
C LYS A 805 16.01 -10.97 -29.16
N LYS A 806 16.95 -11.76 -28.64
CA LYS A 806 17.41 -12.97 -29.29
C LYS A 806 17.82 -14.05 -28.29
N LEU A 807 17.27 -15.25 -28.47
CA LEU A 807 17.81 -16.48 -27.92
C LEU A 807 18.50 -17.25 -29.06
N GLN A 808 19.75 -17.66 -28.86
CA GLN A 808 20.55 -18.30 -29.87
C GLN A 808 21.23 -19.55 -29.29
N PHE A 809 21.15 -20.66 -30.02
CA PHE A 809 21.86 -21.90 -29.71
C PHE A 809 23.22 -21.92 -30.44
N GLN A 810 24.25 -22.42 -29.77
CA GLN A 810 25.52 -22.68 -30.39
C GLN A 810 25.39 -23.88 -31.33
N THR A 811 25.79 -23.71 -32.57
CA THR A 811 25.86 -24.84 -33.54
C THR A 811 27.31 -25.20 -33.79
N GLU A 812 27.61 -26.49 -33.93
CA GLU A 812 28.99 -27.00 -34.14
C GLU A 812 29.67 -26.57 -35.47
N SER A 813 29.00 -25.79 -36.31
CA SER A 813 29.64 -25.27 -37.54
C SER A 813 29.27 -23.84 -37.87
N ALA A 814 30.29 -23.02 -38.06
CA ALA A 814 30.22 -21.65 -38.55
C ALA A 814 29.85 -21.52 -40.05
N ALA A 815 29.23 -22.52 -40.64
CA ALA A 815 28.82 -22.55 -42.04
C ALA A 815 27.45 -23.22 -42.14
N LEU A 816 26.37 -22.42 -41.98
CA LEU A 816 25.08 -22.61 -42.65
C LEU A 816 24.10 -21.51 -42.22
N GLU A 817 24.16 -20.40 -42.93
CA GLU A 817 23.01 -19.49 -43.02
C GLU A 817 21.87 -20.28 -43.71
N ALA A 818 20.70 -20.24 -43.06
CA ALA A 818 19.44 -20.69 -43.63
C ALA A 818 19.30 -22.16 -43.96
N VAL A 819 19.18 -23.06 -42.98
CA VAL A 819 18.41 -24.33 -43.14
C VAL A 819 17.94 -24.81 -41.77
N HIS A 820 16.66 -25.22 -41.70
CA HIS A 820 15.96 -26.01 -40.69
C HIS A 820 16.79 -26.46 -39.48
N PHE A 821 16.43 -25.97 -38.32
CA PHE A 821 17.03 -26.39 -37.04
C PHE A 821 16.69 -27.84 -36.74
N PRO A 822 17.66 -28.66 -36.43
CA PRO A 822 17.40 -29.87 -35.70
C PRO A 822 17.09 -29.52 -34.26
N VAL A 823 16.00 -29.98 -33.83
CA VAL A 823 15.36 -29.82 -32.58
C VAL A 823 16.19 -30.44 -31.47
N VAL A 824 16.60 -29.65 -30.51
CA VAL A 824 17.15 -30.11 -29.23
C VAL A 824 16.02 -30.16 -28.22
N SER A 825 15.79 -31.33 -27.62
CA SER A 825 14.79 -31.49 -26.55
C SER A 825 15.15 -30.67 -25.31
N ILE A 826 14.63 -29.48 -25.22
CA ILE A 826 15.06 -28.53 -24.17
C ILE A 826 14.04 -28.39 -23.03
N LEU A 827 12.97 -29.11 -23.01
CA LEU A 827 12.02 -29.05 -21.89
C LEU A 827 11.39 -30.40 -21.62
N LYS A 828 12.03 -31.21 -20.80
CA LYS A 828 11.35 -32.25 -20.03
C LYS A 828 11.33 -31.79 -18.58
N LEU A 829 10.24 -31.27 -18.17
CA LEU A 829 9.77 -31.26 -16.78
C LEU A 829 8.32 -31.66 -16.80
#